data_5d4d187239abebd44c8c4b4f2e4805fa
#
_entry.id   5d4d187239abebd44c8c4b4f2e4805fa
#
_cell.length_a   1.000
_cell.length_b   1.000
_cell.length_c   1.000
_cell.angle_alpha   90.00
_cell.angle_beta   90.00
_cell.angle_gamma   90.00
#
_symmetry.space_group_name_H-M   'P 1'
#
loop_
_entity.id
_entity.type
_entity.pdbx_description
1 polymer ?
#
loop_
_entity_poly.entity_id
_entity_poly.type
_entity_poly.pdbx_seq_one_letter_code
_entity_poly.pdbx_strand_id
1 'polypeptide(L)'
;MLILQCVRPRSAPYAHMSGSLPVTLAESLFFNPINADFCLPHPTHRVDFPFEQYAKVLGHAPPADWKPPSDECRRRHHHRPPPPPPPPHGPPPPGYPPPPPPPPDDFEDDWFWDEEGGPPPPPPPPPPPPHGGPHGHYDPSCDPMKLSNLDEGLFDPLTTALKQNKPKIKNVLLVTLESTRKDMFPFKKGTHAYDTILSSYGSPDAAETLDKKLRNLTTTASFLTGESTRFEEDAAFNGTGHLGAWASEFAGAKGGINVQGAVTGSAYTLKSLITSLCGMEPLPVDFTDEVRAHMYQPCLPQILSMLNKAEQAKGKKEDGFLSWPWDTAHVQSVTDQFDSQYILDDQMGFRTFVTDDTLDDPASGHYPPKEPRNNYFGYPETETLPYMRDLFANAKRDNRRLFVSHMTSTTHHPFAVPAAWPGKETYMAKRRFAPEADEFESYLNTIKWQDGYLDSLLSMLHAEGALNETLVVMVGDHGLAFKASDDCKSNFENGHIANFGIPMLFLHPDLPRVQLDIADAATPTSIIPTVLDLLLQTDSLSDASSEVAKGLLPRYQGHSMIREQRWSVPVLNYSSSSASSSPYHDPYDFHHPHDAPNAIIDASFPTTNASANTHPFHFSIINPGGSLLAISQSHSPYRLVFPLCSTLPLRFTDLSSSPNEQTVAPLIAWSVDAMVKAVRARHGDDAAAWADLARRLGEWWFWEQRRRWGYHLPARSTDRGVVDGYAVGQIRKKHWWET
;
A
#
# COMPACT_ATOMS: atom_id res chain seq x y z
N MET A 1 3.49 -23.34 -25.28
CA MET A 1 3.27 -22.29 -24.28
C MET A 1 2.19 -22.68 -23.28
N LEU A 2 0.93 -22.85 -23.69
CA LEU A 2 -0.18 -23.24 -22.80
C LEU A 2 0.12 -24.48 -21.93
N ILE A 3 0.75 -25.53 -22.49
CA ILE A 3 1.08 -26.76 -21.75
C ILE A 3 2.11 -26.49 -20.64
N LEU A 4 3.10 -25.61 -20.87
CA LEU A 4 4.10 -25.25 -19.85
C LEU A 4 3.51 -24.41 -18.72
N GLN A 5 2.49 -23.57 -19.02
CA GLN A 5 1.75 -22.84 -17.99
C GLN A 5 0.92 -23.78 -17.10
N CYS A 6 0.36 -24.86 -17.65
CA CYS A 6 -0.45 -25.82 -16.88
C CYS A 6 0.38 -26.69 -15.92
N VAL A 7 1.68 -26.87 -16.18
CA VAL A 7 2.57 -27.72 -15.35
C VAL A 7 3.39 -26.91 -14.35
N ARG A 8 3.31 -25.59 -14.39
CA ARG A 8 4.08 -24.74 -13.48
C ARG A 8 3.49 -24.79 -12.07
N PRO A 9 4.28 -25.08 -11.04
CA PRO A 9 3.82 -24.97 -9.65
C PRO A 9 3.41 -23.52 -9.33
N ARG A 10 2.23 -23.33 -8.79
CA ARG A 10 1.73 -21.99 -8.36
C ARG A 10 2.60 -21.34 -7.28
N SER A 11 3.36 -22.15 -6.55
CA SER A 11 4.31 -21.72 -5.53
C SER A 11 5.71 -21.40 -6.08
N ALA A 12 5.93 -21.49 -7.40
CA ALA A 12 7.21 -21.14 -7.97
C ALA A 12 7.47 -19.63 -7.88
N PRO A 13 8.72 -19.20 -7.59
CA PRO A 13 9.09 -17.80 -7.69
C PRO A 13 8.68 -17.23 -9.06
N TYR A 14 8.16 -15.99 -9.06
CA TYR A 14 7.71 -15.33 -10.28
C TYR A 14 6.56 -16.03 -11.01
N ALA A 15 5.71 -16.80 -10.31
CA ALA A 15 4.54 -17.44 -10.90
C ALA A 15 3.64 -16.43 -11.65
N HIS A 16 3.54 -15.21 -11.14
CA HIS A 16 2.84 -14.08 -11.75
C HIS A 16 3.44 -13.66 -13.11
N MET A 17 4.73 -13.91 -13.37
CA MET A 17 5.38 -13.59 -14.65
C MET A 17 5.22 -14.71 -15.70
N SER A 18 4.28 -15.61 -15.50
CA SER A 18 4.05 -16.80 -16.33
C SER A 18 3.84 -16.51 -17.83
N GLY A 19 3.43 -15.31 -18.21
CA GLY A 19 3.31 -14.89 -19.60
C GLY A 19 4.64 -14.64 -20.33
N SER A 20 5.75 -14.56 -19.62
CA SER A 20 7.07 -14.27 -20.20
C SER A 20 7.76 -15.57 -20.66
N LEU A 21 7.86 -15.75 -21.98
CA LEU A 21 8.53 -16.93 -22.57
C LEU A 21 9.97 -17.15 -22.08
N PRO A 22 10.84 -16.11 -21.99
CA PRO A 22 12.20 -16.29 -21.52
C PRO A 22 12.29 -16.78 -20.07
N VAL A 23 11.43 -16.27 -19.18
CA VAL A 23 11.40 -16.68 -17.77
C VAL A 23 10.91 -18.12 -17.65
N THR A 24 9.81 -18.47 -18.31
CA THR A 24 9.28 -19.85 -18.32
C THR A 24 10.27 -20.85 -18.89
N LEU A 25 11.02 -20.48 -19.91
CA LEU A 25 12.03 -21.33 -20.52
C LEU A 25 13.25 -21.51 -19.60
N ALA A 26 13.73 -20.44 -18.99
CA ALA A 26 14.84 -20.47 -18.05
C ALA A 26 14.49 -21.32 -16.82
N GLU A 27 13.31 -21.14 -16.25
CA GLU A 27 12.83 -21.94 -15.13
C GLU A 27 12.69 -23.42 -15.49
N SER A 28 12.15 -23.74 -16.67
CA SER A 28 12.00 -25.14 -17.13
C SER A 28 13.32 -25.83 -17.40
N LEU A 29 14.36 -25.09 -17.79
CA LEU A 29 15.67 -25.68 -18.15
C LEU A 29 16.68 -25.69 -17.00
N PHE A 30 16.60 -24.69 -16.09
CA PHE A 30 17.64 -24.49 -15.09
C PHE A 30 17.13 -24.64 -13.65
N PHE A 31 15.85 -24.55 -13.41
CA PHE A 31 15.26 -24.75 -12.09
C PHE A 31 14.45 -26.03 -12.10
N ASN A 32 14.90 -26.99 -11.34
CA ASN A 32 14.23 -28.28 -11.23
C ASN A 32 12.83 -28.07 -10.61
N PRO A 33 11.73 -28.27 -11.38
CA PRO A 33 10.37 -28.01 -10.88
C PRO A 33 9.93 -28.98 -9.76
N ILE A 34 10.77 -29.96 -9.43
CA ILE A 34 10.47 -30.98 -8.42
C ILE A 34 10.67 -30.46 -6.99
N ASN A 35 11.41 -29.38 -6.81
CA ASN A 35 11.60 -28.78 -5.50
C ASN A 35 10.60 -27.63 -5.26
N ALA A 36 9.31 -27.98 -5.12
CA ALA A 36 8.31 -27.08 -4.53
C ALA A 36 8.69 -26.64 -3.08
N ASP A 37 9.68 -27.28 -2.49
CA ASP A 37 10.30 -26.92 -1.21
C ASP A 37 11.19 -25.68 -1.29
N PHE A 38 11.36 -25.11 -2.48
CA PHE A 38 12.32 -24.05 -2.77
C PHE A 38 12.02 -22.71 -2.08
N CYS A 39 10.75 -22.45 -1.79
CA CYS A 39 10.30 -21.28 -1.08
C CYS A 39 9.51 -21.60 0.19
N LEU A 40 9.70 -22.77 0.77
CA LEU A 40 9.20 -22.96 2.12
C LEU A 40 9.99 -22.07 3.08
N PRO A 41 9.28 -21.27 3.88
CA PRO A 41 9.94 -20.39 4.80
C PRO A 41 10.77 -21.20 5.81
N HIS A 42 11.98 -20.76 6.06
CA HIS A 42 12.67 -21.14 7.26
C HIS A 42 12.29 -20.21 8.40
N PRO A 43 11.85 -20.72 9.51
CA PRO A 43 11.67 -22.12 9.90
C PRO A 43 10.35 -22.73 9.39
N THR A 44 10.33 -24.03 9.22
CA THR A 44 9.13 -24.82 8.87
C THR A 44 8.07 -24.84 9.97
N HIS A 45 8.36 -24.24 11.11
CA HIS A 45 7.50 -24.18 12.29
C HIS A 45 7.20 -22.72 12.64
N ARG A 46 6.02 -22.50 13.21
CA ARG A 46 5.63 -21.21 13.78
C ARG A 46 6.71 -20.70 14.72
N VAL A 47 7.09 -19.43 14.53
CA VAL A 47 8.04 -18.73 15.39
C VAL A 47 7.25 -17.78 16.29
N ASP A 48 7.52 -17.88 17.59
CA ASP A 48 6.98 -16.92 18.55
C ASP A 48 7.72 -15.59 18.46
N PHE A 49 7.05 -14.53 18.89
CA PHE A 49 7.67 -13.19 18.94
C PHE A 49 8.94 -13.23 19.80
N PRO A 50 10.07 -12.70 19.32
CA PRO A 50 11.38 -12.81 20.00
C PRO A 50 11.51 -11.79 21.15
N PHE A 51 10.70 -11.90 22.19
CA PHE A 51 10.62 -10.93 23.30
C PHE A 51 11.94 -10.67 24.00
N GLU A 52 12.73 -11.70 24.31
CA GLU A 52 14.00 -11.54 25.00
C GLU A 52 15.03 -10.78 24.15
N GLN A 53 15.11 -11.12 22.87
CA GLN A 53 16.01 -10.46 21.94
C GLN A 53 15.54 -9.04 21.66
N TYR A 54 14.24 -8.83 21.54
CA TYR A 54 13.63 -7.52 21.36
C TYR A 54 13.98 -6.61 22.55
N ALA A 55 13.72 -7.06 23.78
CA ALA A 55 14.06 -6.33 24.99
C ALA A 55 15.58 -6.08 25.13
N LYS A 56 16.40 -7.07 24.77
CA LYS A 56 17.87 -6.95 24.87
C LYS A 56 18.44 -5.92 23.88
N VAL A 57 17.97 -5.91 22.65
CA VAL A 57 18.43 -4.95 21.62
C VAL A 57 17.94 -3.55 21.95
N LEU A 58 16.76 -3.42 22.53
CA LEU A 58 16.20 -2.14 22.97
C LEU A 58 16.80 -1.62 24.29
N GLY A 59 17.67 -2.40 24.97
CA GLY A 59 18.45 -1.96 26.11
C GLY A 59 17.72 -1.82 27.44
N HIS A 60 16.43 -2.17 27.52
CA HIS A 60 15.62 -2.04 28.74
C HIS A 60 14.63 -3.19 28.89
N ALA A 61 14.24 -3.45 30.14
CA ALA A 61 13.06 -4.30 30.40
C ALA A 61 11.81 -3.65 29.74
N PRO A 62 10.91 -4.46 29.21
CA PRO A 62 9.64 -3.92 28.74
C PRO A 62 8.98 -3.09 29.85
N PRO A 63 8.20 -2.02 29.50
CA PRO A 63 7.47 -1.24 30.48
C PRO A 63 6.69 -2.14 31.44
N ALA A 64 6.53 -1.73 32.71
CA ALA A 64 5.88 -2.55 33.73
C ALA A 64 4.43 -2.90 33.37
N ASP A 65 3.80 -2.10 32.52
CA ASP A 65 2.47 -2.27 31.95
C ASP A 65 2.47 -3.03 30.62
N TRP A 66 3.63 -3.23 30.00
CA TRP A 66 3.74 -4.06 28.82
C TRP A 66 3.57 -5.53 29.21
N LYS A 67 2.44 -6.10 28.81
CA LYS A 67 2.18 -7.53 29.03
C LYS A 67 2.49 -8.27 27.73
N PRO A 68 3.32 -9.34 27.79
CA PRO A 68 3.34 -10.28 26.67
C PRO A 68 1.90 -10.68 26.36
N PRO A 69 1.55 -10.99 25.11
CA PRO A 69 0.21 -11.43 24.78
C PRO A 69 -0.25 -12.43 25.82
N SER A 70 -1.41 -12.18 26.44
CA SER A 70 -1.89 -12.95 27.58
C SER A 70 -1.89 -14.45 27.25
N ASP A 71 -1.80 -15.29 28.26
CA ASP A 71 -1.97 -16.75 28.05
C ASP A 71 -3.28 -17.07 27.32
N GLU A 72 -4.24 -16.17 27.34
CA GLU A 72 -5.45 -16.24 26.56
C GLU A 72 -5.19 -16.02 25.07
N CYS A 73 -4.35 -15.05 24.70
CA CYS A 73 -3.90 -14.88 23.31
C CYS A 73 -3.11 -16.10 22.83
N ARG A 74 -2.25 -16.66 23.69
CA ARG A 74 -1.52 -17.88 23.39
C ARG A 74 -2.47 -19.09 23.29
N ARG A 75 -3.45 -19.22 24.16
CA ARG A 75 -4.41 -20.34 24.20
C ARG A 75 -5.42 -20.29 23.06
N ARG A 76 -5.92 -19.12 22.66
CA ARG A 76 -6.79 -19.00 21.47
C ARG A 76 -6.12 -19.53 20.20
N HIS A 77 -4.78 -19.59 20.18
CA HIS A 77 -4.01 -20.11 19.06
C HIS A 77 -3.80 -21.63 19.12
N HIS A 78 -3.98 -22.28 20.26
CA HIS A 78 -3.72 -23.71 20.45
C HIS A 78 -4.98 -24.59 20.57
N HIS A 79 -6.13 -24.02 20.84
CA HIS A 79 -7.37 -24.79 20.91
C HIS A 79 -8.01 -24.98 19.55
N ARG A 80 -7.60 -26.03 18.86
CA ARG A 80 -8.50 -26.74 17.96
C ARG A 80 -9.49 -27.47 18.88
N PRO A 81 -10.80 -27.16 18.89
CA PRO A 81 -11.75 -27.99 19.60
C PRO A 81 -11.60 -29.41 19.03
N PRO A 82 -11.60 -30.45 19.86
CA PRO A 82 -11.61 -31.80 19.35
C PRO A 82 -12.76 -31.95 18.37
N PRO A 83 -12.57 -32.64 17.23
CA PRO A 83 -13.67 -32.88 16.32
C PRO A 83 -14.84 -33.51 17.12
N PRO A 84 -16.08 -33.08 16.87
CA PRO A 84 -17.21 -33.70 17.52
C PRO A 84 -17.16 -35.21 17.25
N PRO A 85 -17.49 -36.06 18.22
CA PRO A 85 -17.54 -37.49 18.02
C PRO A 85 -18.49 -37.77 16.85
N PRO A 86 -18.14 -38.71 15.94
CA PRO A 86 -19.03 -39.06 14.86
C PRO A 86 -20.39 -39.42 15.41
N PRO A 87 -21.49 -38.99 14.78
CA PRO A 87 -22.83 -39.35 15.23
C PRO A 87 -22.93 -40.88 15.27
N PRO A 88 -23.60 -41.47 16.27
CA PRO A 88 -23.76 -42.90 16.32
C PRO A 88 -24.48 -43.36 15.04
N HIS A 89 -23.90 -44.33 14.34
CA HIS A 89 -24.52 -44.94 13.18
C HIS A 89 -25.84 -45.60 13.61
N GLY A 90 -26.94 -44.89 13.50
CA GLY A 90 -28.26 -45.48 13.56
C GLY A 90 -28.54 -46.23 12.24
N PRO A 91 -29.26 -47.33 12.25
CA PRO A 91 -29.64 -48.02 11.05
C PRO A 91 -30.47 -47.09 10.13
N PRO A 92 -30.29 -47.14 8.80
CA PRO A 92 -31.04 -46.29 7.89
C PRO A 92 -32.53 -46.58 8.00
N PRO A 93 -33.42 -45.59 7.93
CA PRO A 93 -34.85 -45.80 7.93
C PRO A 93 -35.28 -46.64 6.72
N PRO A 94 -36.20 -47.60 6.89
CA PRO A 94 -36.68 -48.45 5.81
C PRO A 94 -37.53 -47.60 4.84
N GLY A 95 -37.21 -47.61 3.58
CA GLY A 95 -38.08 -47.06 2.56
C GLY A 95 -37.50 -46.25 1.41
N TYR A 96 -36.19 -46.22 1.23
CA TYR A 96 -35.59 -45.60 0.03
C TYR A 96 -35.30 -46.67 -1.07
N PRO A 97 -35.81 -46.50 -2.29
CA PRO A 97 -35.40 -47.37 -3.41
C PRO A 97 -33.93 -47.15 -3.78
N PRO A 98 -33.22 -48.20 -4.29
CA PRO A 98 -31.85 -48.05 -4.72
C PRO A 98 -31.70 -47.10 -5.90
N PRO A 99 -30.58 -46.39 -6.01
CA PRO A 99 -30.35 -45.47 -7.14
C PRO A 99 -30.31 -46.25 -8.46
N PRO A 100 -30.80 -45.64 -9.56
CA PRO A 100 -30.75 -46.25 -10.88
C PRO A 100 -29.28 -46.45 -11.34
N PRO A 101 -29.01 -47.45 -12.15
CA PRO A 101 -27.69 -47.70 -12.72
C PRO A 101 -27.26 -46.55 -13.66
N PRO A 102 -25.98 -46.28 -13.82
CA PRO A 102 -25.48 -45.26 -14.74
C PRO A 102 -25.82 -45.66 -16.20
N PRO A 103 -26.10 -44.67 -17.05
CA PRO A 103 -26.34 -44.90 -18.46
C PRO A 103 -25.06 -45.37 -19.15
N PRO A 104 -25.13 -46.20 -20.22
CA PRO A 104 -24.00 -46.62 -20.99
C PRO A 104 -23.38 -45.46 -21.76
N ASP A 105 -22.04 -45.45 -21.82
CA ASP A 105 -21.25 -44.58 -22.68
C ASP A 105 -21.56 -44.90 -24.13
N ASP A 106 -22.14 -43.95 -24.82
CA ASP A 106 -22.13 -43.75 -26.28
C ASP A 106 -23.27 -42.81 -26.67
N PHE A 107 -22.95 -41.56 -26.95
CA PHE A 107 -23.63 -40.76 -27.95
C PHE A 107 -22.81 -39.52 -28.33
N GLU A 108 -22.41 -39.52 -29.60
CA GLU A 108 -21.82 -38.39 -30.33
C GLU A 108 -22.89 -37.29 -30.58
N ASP A 109 -22.38 -36.07 -30.68
CA ASP A 109 -22.90 -34.82 -31.28
C ASP A 109 -24.27 -34.83 -31.95
N ASP A 110 -25.15 -33.88 -31.53
CA ASP A 110 -25.79 -32.93 -32.45
C ASP A 110 -26.48 -31.76 -31.73
N TRP A 111 -26.18 -30.57 -32.20
CA TRP A 111 -26.74 -29.29 -31.76
C TRP A 111 -28.08 -29.03 -32.42
N PHE A 112 -29.18 -28.90 -31.66
CA PHE A 112 -30.34 -28.12 -32.09
C PHE A 112 -31.02 -27.39 -30.93
N TRP A 113 -31.20 -26.08 -31.11
CA TRP A 113 -32.01 -25.22 -30.27
C TRP A 113 -33.48 -25.42 -30.57
N ASP A 114 -34.29 -25.67 -29.55
CA ASP A 114 -35.72 -25.35 -29.60
C ASP A 114 -36.19 -24.81 -28.26
N GLU A 115 -36.88 -23.65 -28.36
CA GLU A 115 -37.58 -22.98 -27.26
C GLU A 115 -38.79 -23.82 -26.89
N GLU A 116 -38.92 -24.20 -25.61
CA GLU A 116 -40.17 -24.20 -24.84
C GLU A 116 -39.98 -24.81 -23.44
N GLY A 117 -40.42 -24.06 -22.46
CA GLY A 117 -40.88 -24.37 -21.11
C GLY A 117 -40.33 -25.60 -20.38
N GLY A 118 -39.11 -25.55 -19.84
CA GLY A 118 -38.64 -26.51 -18.83
C GLY A 118 -39.23 -26.25 -17.44
N PRO A 119 -39.38 -27.29 -16.58
CA PRO A 119 -39.90 -27.12 -15.24
C PRO A 119 -38.94 -26.23 -14.40
N PRO A 120 -39.44 -25.46 -13.43
CA PRO A 120 -38.63 -24.58 -12.60
C PRO A 120 -37.57 -25.38 -11.88
N PRO A 121 -36.34 -24.82 -11.73
CA PRO A 121 -35.26 -25.51 -11.01
C PRO A 121 -35.67 -25.84 -9.58
N PRO A 122 -35.22 -26.96 -9.00
CA PRO A 122 -35.53 -27.32 -7.65
C PRO A 122 -35.00 -26.24 -6.68
N PRO A 123 -35.68 -26.00 -5.55
CA PRO A 123 -35.25 -25.03 -4.58
C PRO A 123 -33.82 -25.38 -4.10
N PRO A 124 -32.96 -24.38 -3.86
CA PRO A 124 -31.59 -24.62 -3.39
C PRO A 124 -31.62 -25.40 -2.06
N PRO A 125 -30.69 -26.33 -1.83
CA PRO A 125 -30.62 -27.06 -0.59
C PRO A 125 -30.41 -26.10 0.59
N PRO A 126 -30.93 -26.40 1.78
CA PRO A 126 -30.76 -25.56 2.94
C PRO A 126 -29.26 -25.38 3.22
N PRO A 127 -28.82 -24.17 3.66
CA PRO A 127 -27.45 -23.91 3.95
C PRO A 127 -26.93 -24.92 5.01
N PRO A 128 -25.74 -25.49 4.84
CA PRO A 128 -25.15 -26.32 5.87
C PRO A 128 -24.96 -25.50 7.15
N PRO A 129 -25.05 -26.14 8.32
CA PRO A 129 -24.85 -25.45 9.59
C PRO A 129 -23.46 -24.78 9.64
N PRO A 130 -23.30 -23.64 10.30
CA PRO A 130 -22.05 -22.91 10.32
C PRO A 130 -20.94 -23.76 10.98
N HIS A 131 -20.09 -24.36 10.20
CA HIS A 131 -18.87 -24.96 10.69
C HIS A 131 -17.88 -23.84 11.01
N GLY A 132 -17.85 -23.43 12.29
CA GLY A 132 -16.86 -22.49 12.81
C GLY A 132 -15.44 -23.09 12.79
N GLY A 133 -14.74 -22.99 11.67
CA GLY A 133 -13.30 -23.13 11.63
C GLY A 133 -12.62 -21.82 12.06
N PRO A 134 -11.39 -21.82 12.54
CA PRO A 134 -10.70 -20.59 12.92
C PRO A 134 -10.50 -19.74 11.67
N HIS A 135 -11.34 -18.71 11.54
CA HIS A 135 -11.16 -17.67 10.53
C HIS A 135 -9.93 -16.84 10.90
N GLY A 136 -9.17 -16.39 9.91
CA GLY A 136 -8.16 -15.37 10.10
C GLY A 136 -8.76 -14.20 10.86
N HIS A 137 -8.08 -13.74 11.88
CA HIS A 137 -8.58 -12.67 12.75
C HIS A 137 -7.42 -11.88 13.31
N TYR A 138 -7.53 -10.57 13.20
CA TYR A 138 -6.64 -9.65 13.87
C TYR A 138 -7.23 -9.22 15.21
N ASP A 139 -6.49 -9.44 16.27
CA ASP A 139 -6.82 -8.97 17.60
C ASP A 139 -5.71 -8.00 18.06
N PRO A 140 -5.97 -6.70 18.07
CA PRO A 140 -4.97 -5.71 18.44
C PRO A 140 -4.45 -5.89 19.86
N SER A 141 -5.21 -6.48 20.77
CA SER A 141 -4.78 -6.78 22.15
C SER A 141 -3.75 -7.91 22.22
N CYS A 142 -3.61 -8.66 21.15
CA CYS A 142 -2.69 -9.79 21.00
C CYS A 142 -1.50 -9.47 20.06
N ASP A 143 -1.44 -8.27 19.51
CA ASP A 143 -0.37 -7.86 18.62
C ASP A 143 0.73 -7.12 19.39
N PRO A 144 1.92 -7.72 19.56
CA PRO A 144 3.04 -7.09 20.27
C PRO A 144 3.63 -5.89 19.52
N MET A 145 3.31 -5.72 18.23
CA MET A 145 3.76 -4.61 17.41
C MET A 145 2.68 -3.52 17.27
N LYS A 146 1.50 -3.68 17.90
CA LYS A 146 0.42 -2.69 17.81
C LYS A 146 0.84 -1.40 18.51
N LEU A 147 0.84 -0.35 17.71
CA LEU A 147 0.96 1.03 18.19
C LEU A 147 -0.43 1.66 18.18
N SER A 148 -0.84 2.25 19.29
CA SER A 148 -2.12 2.95 19.38
C SER A 148 -1.89 4.31 20.02
N ASN A 149 -2.48 5.34 19.42
CA ASN A 149 -2.44 6.72 19.90
C ASN A 149 -3.86 7.30 20.05
N LEU A 150 -4.88 6.44 20.11
CA LEU A 150 -6.27 6.91 20.17
C LEU A 150 -6.61 7.60 21.47
N ASP A 151 -5.87 7.34 22.54
CA ASP A 151 -6.00 8.01 23.85
C ASP A 151 -5.21 9.34 23.90
N GLU A 152 -4.39 9.64 22.89
CA GLU A 152 -3.61 10.86 22.81
C GLU A 152 -4.42 12.01 22.19
N GLY A 153 -4.01 13.24 22.52
CA GLY A 153 -4.59 14.47 21.94
C GLY A 153 -4.28 14.60 20.44
N LEU A 154 -5.05 15.45 19.78
CA LEU A 154 -4.66 15.92 18.45
C LEU A 154 -3.43 16.83 18.59
N PHE A 155 -2.54 16.81 17.60
CA PHE A 155 -1.41 17.73 17.61
C PHE A 155 -1.88 19.21 17.54
N ASP A 156 -1.15 20.10 18.21
CA ASP A 156 -1.57 21.47 18.49
C ASP A 156 -2.08 22.27 17.27
N PRO A 157 -1.39 22.28 16.10
CA PRO A 157 -1.87 23.02 14.94
C PRO A 157 -3.26 22.58 14.48
N LEU A 158 -3.54 21.27 14.48
CA LEU A 158 -4.85 20.77 14.10
C LEU A 158 -5.91 21.09 15.16
N THR A 159 -5.59 20.93 16.44
CA THR A 159 -6.48 21.31 17.55
C THR A 159 -6.88 22.77 17.44
N THR A 160 -5.96 23.66 17.13
CA THR A 160 -6.22 25.08 16.95
C THR A 160 -7.11 25.34 15.74
N ALA A 161 -6.81 24.72 14.60
CA ALA A 161 -7.59 24.91 13.39
C ALA A 161 -9.03 24.40 13.54
N LEU A 162 -9.24 23.22 14.15
CA LEU A 162 -10.57 22.66 14.37
C LEU A 162 -11.42 23.47 15.37
N LYS A 163 -10.80 24.20 16.30
CA LYS A 163 -11.51 25.13 17.17
C LYS A 163 -12.01 26.38 16.42
N GLN A 164 -11.28 26.80 15.38
CA GLN A 164 -11.61 28.00 14.60
C GLN A 164 -12.62 27.70 13.50
N ASN A 165 -12.40 26.63 12.74
CA ASN A 165 -13.25 26.23 11.63
C ASN A 165 -13.11 24.72 11.40
N LYS A 166 -14.22 24.00 11.48
CA LYS A 166 -14.21 22.56 11.19
C LYS A 166 -14.43 22.31 9.71
N PRO A 167 -13.52 21.61 9.03
CA PRO A 167 -13.73 21.15 7.66
C PRO A 167 -15.03 20.36 7.55
N LYS A 168 -15.76 20.54 6.45
CA LYS A 168 -16.96 19.74 6.14
C LYS A 168 -16.59 18.68 5.12
N ILE A 169 -16.22 17.49 5.59
CA ILE A 169 -15.80 16.40 4.71
C ILE A 169 -17.05 15.62 4.30
N LYS A 170 -17.59 15.94 3.13
CA LYS A 170 -18.68 15.17 2.51
C LYS A 170 -18.18 14.00 1.70
N ASN A 171 -17.04 14.18 1.04
CA ASN A 171 -16.47 13.20 0.13
C ASN A 171 -15.03 12.87 0.54
N VAL A 172 -14.57 11.71 0.09
CA VAL A 172 -13.16 11.30 0.20
C VAL A 172 -12.67 10.87 -1.17
N LEU A 173 -11.56 11.43 -1.63
CA LEU A 173 -10.84 11.01 -2.83
C LEU A 173 -9.46 10.49 -2.41
N LEU A 174 -9.20 9.21 -2.62
CA LEU A 174 -7.89 8.61 -2.42
C LEU A 174 -7.23 8.44 -3.78
N VAL A 175 -6.11 9.14 -4.00
CA VAL A 175 -5.30 9.06 -5.21
C VAL A 175 -4.07 8.22 -4.92
N THR A 176 -3.99 7.07 -5.55
CA THR A 176 -2.79 6.24 -5.55
C THR A 176 -1.87 6.69 -6.68
N LEU A 177 -0.69 7.15 -6.32
CA LEU A 177 0.34 7.66 -7.25
C LEU A 177 1.25 6.50 -7.66
N GLU A 178 0.96 5.89 -8.79
CA GLU A 178 1.68 4.73 -9.32
C GLU A 178 3.18 5.00 -9.45
N SER A 179 4.02 4.09 -8.95
CA SER A 179 5.48 4.10 -9.05
C SER A 179 6.14 5.45 -8.69
N THR A 180 5.53 6.22 -7.79
CA THR A 180 5.96 7.59 -7.48
C THR A 180 6.88 7.62 -6.26
N ARG A 181 8.17 7.86 -6.50
CA ARG A 181 9.20 8.00 -5.46
C ARG A 181 8.99 9.27 -4.64
N LYS A 182 9.29 9.22 -3.34
CA LYS A 182 9.24 10.41 -2.49
C LYS A 182 10.20 11.52 -2.96
N ASP A 183 11.40 11.19 -3.44
CA ASP A 183 12.38 12.17 -3.93
C ASP A 183 11.99 12.82 -5.27
N MET A 184 10.91 12.31 -5.91
CA MET A 184 10.27 12.93 -7.09
C MET A 184 9.02 13.76 -6.72
N PHE A 185 8.61 13.79 -5.44
CA PHE A 185 7.37 14.44 -5.02
C PHE A 185 7.54 15.32 -3.76
N PRO A 186 8.02 16.57 -3.90
CA PRO A 186 8.50 17.23 -5.12
C PRO A 186 9.95 16.86 -5.44
N PHE A 187 10.35 17.06 -6.71
CA PHE A 187 11.72 16.96 -7.14
C PHE A 187 12.55 18.15 -6.60
N LYS A 188 13.74 17.88 -6.08
CA LYS A 188 14.57 18.88 -5.39
C LYS A 188 15.98 18.96 -5.99
N LYS A 189 16.50 20.19 -6.07
CA LYS A 189 17.90 20.44 -6.41
C LYS A 189 18.83 19.85 -5.33
N GLY A 190 19.95 19.25 -5.77
CA GLY A 190 20.95 18.67 -4.88
C GLY A 190 20.55 17.33 -4.28
N THR A 191 19.51 16.67 -4.79
CA THR A 191 19.21 15.27 -4.50
C THR A 191 20.08 14.36 -5.36
N HIS A 192 20.16 13.08 -4.97
CA HIS A 192 20.89 12.08 -5.77
C HIS A 192 20.39 11.99 -7.22
N ALA A 193 19.10 12.07 -7.44
CA ALA A 193 18.51 12.10 -8.78
C ALA A 193 18.92 13.34 -9.55
N TYR A 194 18.95 14.52 -8.91
CA TYR A 194 19.44 15.76 -9.53
C TYR A 194 20.93 15.62 -9.91
N ASP A 195 21.78 15.12 -9.03
CA ASP A 195 23.21 14.94 -9.27
C ASP A 195 23.46 13.91 -10.38
N THR A 196 22.65 12.88 -10.47
CA THR A 196 22.67 11.92 -11.59
C THR A 196 22.39 12.59 -12.92
N ILE A 197 21.34 13.42 -12.99
CA ILE A 197 21.00 14.18 -14.22
C ILE A 197 22.16 15.11 -14.58
N LEU A 198 22.65 15.90 -13.65
CA LEU A 198 23.73 16.85 -13.87
C LEU A 198 25.02 16.14 -14.34
N SER A 199 25.39 15.05 -13.68
CA SER A 199 26.60 14.28 -14.02
C SER A 199 26.54 13.66 -15.42
N SER A 200 25.35 13.43 -15.97
CA SER A 200 25.19 12.92 -17.34
C SER A 200 25.79 13.83 -18.39
N TYR A 201 25.83 15.15 -18.13
CA TYR A 201 26.38 16.15 -19.03
C TYR A 201 27.92 16.29 -18.98
N GLY A 202 28.55 15.82 -17.91
CA GLY A 202 30.00 15.88 -17.74
C GLY A 202 30.58 17.30 -17.60
N SER A 203 29.74 18.33 -17.46
CA SER A 203 30.14 19.73 -17.24
C SER A 203 29.17 20.41 -16.26
N PRO A 204 29.68 21.11 -15.24
CA PRO A 204 28.85 21.91 -14.35
C PRO A 204 28.13 23.08 -15.04
N ASP A 205 28.59 23.51 -16.22
CA ASP A 205 27.98 24.62 -16.99
C ASP A 205 26.54 24.28 -17.45
N ALA A 206 26.18 22.98 -17.46
CA ALA A 206 24.84 22.55 -17.79
C ALA A 206 23.83 22.89 -16.69
N ALA A 207 24.28 23.14 -15.44
CA ALA A 207 23.43 23.29 -14.25
C ALA A 207 22.37 24.40 -14.45
N GLU A 208 22.72 25.58 -14.91
CA GLU A 208 21.76 26.68 -15.10
C GLU A 208 20.62 26.32 -16.07
N THR A 209 20.96 25.64 -17.18
CA THR A 209 19.95 25.21 -18.14
C THR A 209 19.08 24.10 -17.61
N LEU A 210 19.64 23.16 -16.84
CA LEU A 210 18.92 22.10 -16.20
C LEU A 210 18.01 22.63 -15.09
N ASP A 211 18.48 23.55 -14.27
CA ASP A 211 17.70 24.16 -13.20
C ASP A 211 16.41 24.80 -13.75
N LYS A 212 16.49 25.47 -14.90
CA LYS A 212 15.32 26.07 -15.58
C LYS A 212 14.29 25.01 -16.00
N LYS A 213 14.72 23.81 -16.38
CA LYS A 213 13.83 22.70 -16.77
C LYS A 213 13.29 21.98 -15.54
N LEU A 214 14.17 21.61 -14.62
CA LEU A 214 13.86 20.80 -13.44
C LEU A 214 13.00 21.54 -12.42
N ARG A 215 13.12 22.87 -12.35
CA ARG A 215 12.24 23.72 -11.54
C ARG A 215 10.75 23.48 -11.82
N ASN A 216 10.41 23.20 -13.08
CA ASN A 216 9.03 23.00 -13.54
C ASN A 216 8.64 21.52 -13.63
N LEU A 217 9.43 20.61 -13.06
CA LEU A 217 9.15 19.17 -13.13
C LEU A 217 7.94 18.78 -12.29
N THR A 218 7.82 19.34 -11.06
CA THR A 218 6.81 18.96 -10.07
C THR A 218 6.27 20.17 -9.31
N THR A 219 5.67 21.10 -10.04
CA THR A 219 5.16 22.36 -9.49
C THR A 219 3.93 22.16 -8.60
N THR A 220 3.03 21.25 -9.00
CA THR A 220 1.83 20.89 -8.21
C THR A 220 2.23 20.23 -6.91
N ALA A 221 3.11 19.22 -6.98
CA ALA A 221 3.60 18.53 -5.80
C ALA A 221 4.34 19.48 -4.84
N SER A 222 5.17 20.39 -5.33
CA SER A 222 5.84 21.41 -4.52
C SER A 222 4.82 22.29 -3.77
N PHE A 223 3.80 22.76 -4.47
CA PHE A 223 2.76 23.59 -3.87
C PHE A 223 1.95 22.83 -2.81
N LEU A 224 1.55 21.59 -3.10
CA LEU A 224 0.74 20.77 -2.18
C LEU A 224 1.51 20.37 -0.93
N THR A 225 2.75 19.95 -1.08
CA THR A 225 3.61 19.55 0.06
C THR A 225 4.08 20.74 0.86
N GLY A 226 4.25 21.90 0.23
CA GLY A 226 4.88 23.08 0.84
C GLY A 226 6.39 22.88 1.08
N GLU A 227 6.99 21.84 0.50
CA GLU A 227 8.43 21.56 0.60
C GLU A 227 9.23 22.42 -0.37
N SER A 228 10.35 22.98 0.11
CA SER A 228 11.29 23.70 -0.75
C SER A 228 11.90 22.78 -1.79
N THR A 229 11.87 23.19 -3.06
CA THR A 229 12.54 22.49 -4.16
C THR A 229 14.02 22.87 -4.31
N ARG A 230 14.48 23.89 -3.54
CA ARG A 230 15.84 24.45 -3.58
C ARG A 230 16.25 25.05 -4.94
N PHE A 231 15.29 25.28 -5.84
CA PHE A 231 15.48 26.06 -7.05
C PHE A 231 15.16 27.55 -6.86
N GLU A 232 14.78 27.94 -5.64
CA GLU A 232 14.09 29.19 -5.30
C GLU A 232 15.02 30.35 -4.91
N GLU A 233 16.31 30.28 -5.22
CA GLU A 233 17.21 31.45 -4.98
C GLU A 233 16.75 32.73 -5.70
N ASP A 234 15.71 32.63 -6.55
CA ASP A 234 15.01 33.77 -7.13
C ASP A 234 13.71 34.05 -6.35
N ALA A 235 13.67 35.11 -5.56
CA ALA A 235 12.54 35.62 -4.78
C ALA A 235 11.25 35.93 -5.58
N ALA A 236 11.14 35.50 -6.81
CA ALA A 236 10.01 35.69 -7.71
C ALA A 236 9.18 34.40 -7.95
N PHE A 237 9.50 33.27 -7.30
CA PHE A 237 8.70 32.05 -7.44
C PHE A 237 7.45 32.13 -6.53
N ASN A 238 6.53 33.02 -6.88
CA ASN A 238 5.13 32.84 -6.51
C ASN A 238 4.58 31.70 -7.38
N GLY A 239 4.83 30.44 -6.97
CA GLY A 239 4.52 29.21 -7.71
C GLY A 239 3.07 28.97 -8.13
N THR A 240 2.18 29.92 -7.81
CA THR A 240 0.76 29.88 -8.19
C THR A 240 0.49 30.34 -9.64
N GLY A 241 1.43 30.97 -10.32
CA GLY A 241 1.21 31.54 -11.66
C GLY A 241 0.97 30.51 -12.79
N HIS A 242 1.19 29.22 -12.52
CA HIS A 242 0.99 28.13 -13.46
C HIS A 242 -0.06 27.10 -13.02
N LEU A 243 -0.57 27.20 -11.79
CA LEU A 243 -1.56 26.30 -11.23
C LEU A 243 -2.97 26.78 -11.50
N GLY A 244 -3.93 25.85 -11.51
CA GLY A 244 -5.35 26.16 -11.63
C GLY A 244 -5.87 27.06 -10.51
N ALA A 245 -7.08 27.60 -10.69
CA ALA A 245 -7.73 28.49 -9.69
C ALA A 245 -7.89 27.84 -8.31
N TRP A 246 -7.89 26.53 -8.23
CA TRP A 246 -7.96 25.74 -7.01
C TRP A 246 -6.84 26.08 -6.00
N ALA A 247 -5.68 26.50 -6.49
CA ALA A 247 -4.53 26.81 -5.63
C ALA A 247 -4.83 27.96 -4.66
N SER A 248 -5.75 28.86 -5.02
CA SER A 248 -6.17 29.95 -4.14
C SER A 248 -6.88 29.46 -2.87
N GLU A 249 -7.55 28.32 -2.92
CA GLU A 249 -8.22 27.71 -1.76
C GLU A 249 -7.23 27.17 -0.72
N PHE A 250 -6.02 26.84 -1.16
CA PHE A 250 -4.93 26.34 -0.33
C PHE A 250 -3.90 27.43 0.02
N ALA A 251 -4.27 28.69 -0.10
CA ALA A 251 -3.35 29.80 0.15
C ALA A 251 -3.03 30.00 1.65
N GLY A 252 -1.82 30.46 1.95
CA GLY A 252 -1.39 30.79 3.31
C GLY A 252 -1.14 29.55 4.16
N ALA A 253 -1.66 29.55 5.40
CA ALA A 253 -1.50 28.44 6.36
C ALA A 253 -2.48 27.29 6.14
N LYS A 254 -3.18 27.26 5.01
CA LYS A 254 -4.17 26.24 4.65
C LYS A 254 -3.56 25.21 3.72
N GLY A 255 -4.09 23.98 3.70
CA GLY A 255 -3.71 23.01 2.69
C GLY A 255 -3.79 21.56 3.11
N GLY A 256 -3.50 21.23 4.34
CA GLY A 256 -3.52 19.85 4.82
C GLY A 256 -2.18 19.36 5.34
N ILE A 257 -2.08 18.05 5.48
CA ILE A 257 -1.01 17.37 6.19
C ILE A 257 -0.12 16.67 5.17
N ASN A 258 1.16 17.02 5.15
CA ASN A 258 2.20 16.32 4.40
C ASN A 258 3.00 15.42 5.36
N VAL A 259 2.97 14.11 5.13
CA VAL A 259 3.64 13.13 5.99
C VAL A 259 5.03 12.86 5.43
N GLN A 260 6.07 13.09 6.24
CA GLN A 260 7.45 12.78 5.90
C GLN A 260 7.80 11.34 6.29
N GLY A 261 8.75 10.73 5.59
CA GLY A 261 9.27 9.39 5.93
C GLY A 261 8.27 8.25 5.73
N ALA A 262 7.24 8.41 4.92
CA ALA A 262 6.29 7.34 4.64
C ALA A 262 6.94 6.21 3.83
N VAL A 263 6.70 4.97 4.28
CA VAL A 263 7.26 3.74 3.70
C VAL A 263 6.13 2.84 3.22
N THR A 264 6.24 2.34 1.99
CA THR A 264 5.23 1.42 1.46
C THR A 264 5.22 0.06 2.15
N GLY A 265 4.07 -0.59 2.24
CA GLY A 265 3.94 -1.97 2.70
C GLY A 265 4.36 -3.01 1.66
N SER A 266 4.45 -2.62 0.38
CA SER A 266 4.94 -3.48 -0.70
C SER A 266 5.46 -2.67 -1.88
N ALA A 267 6.53 -3.14 -2.50
CA ALA A 267 7.01 -2.62 -3.78
C ALA A 267 6.24 -3.21 -4.99
N TYR A 268 5.05 -3.73 -4.77
CA TYR A 268 4.15 -4.26 -5.80
C TYR A 268 2.76 -3.64 -5.63
N THR A 269 2.26 -2.98 -6.68
CA THR A 269 1.06 -2.13 -6.68
C THR A 269 -0.15 -2.79 -6.01
N LEU A 270 -0.54 -3.99 -6.44
CA LEU A 270 -1.75 -4.62 -5.94
C LEU A 270 -1.68 -5.02 -4.46
N LYS A 271 -0.49 -5.39 -3.96
CA LYS A 271 -0.27 -5.60 -2.52
C LYS A 271 -0.28 -4.28 -1.75
N SER A 272 0.22 -3.20 -2.35
CA SER A 272 0.18 -1.86 -1.75
C SER A 272 -1.25 -1.32 -1.65
N LEU A 273 -2.13 -1.61 -2.63
CA LEU A 273 -3.56 -1.26 -2.55
C LEU A 273 -4.25 -1.87 -1.33
N ILE A 274 -3.86 -3.09 -0.91
CA ILE A 274 -4.38 -3.72 0.31
C ILE A 274 -4.01 -2.88 1.55
N THR A 275 -2.80 -2.33 1.59
CA THR A 275 -2.37 -1.51 2.73
C THR A 275 -3.11 -0.18 2.78
N SER A 276 -3.30 0.48 1.66
CA SER A 276 -3.91 1.82 1.58
C SER A 276 -5.44 1.78 1.69
N LEU A 277 -6.09 0.81 1.05
CA LEU A 277 -7.55 0.71 0.96
C LEU A 277 -8.18 -0.14 2.06
N CYS A 278 -7.42 -1.09 2.65
CA CYS A 278 -7.93 -2.01 3.67
C CYS A 278 -7.22 -1.87 5.03
N GLY A 279 -6.14 -1.07 5.12
CA GLY A 279 -5.39 -0.87 6.36
C GLY A 279 -4.79 -2.16 6.92
N MET A 280 -4.47 -3.10 6.05
CA MET A 280 -3.89 -4.40 6.38
C MET A 280 -2.50 -4.55 5.80
N GLU A 281 -1.62 -5.22 6.51
CA GLU A 281 -0.36 -5.66 5.92
C GLU A 281 -0.61 -6.80 4.92
N PRO A 282 0.11 -6.82 3.77
CA PRO A 282 -0.12 -7.80 2.73
C PRO A 282 0.31 -9.20 3.16
N LEU A 283 -0.28 -10.20 2.54
CA LEU A 283 0.04 -11.60 2.79
C LEU A 283 1.35 -11.99 2.09
N PRO A 284 2.35 -12.56 2.80
CA PRO A 284 3.62 -12.98 2.21
C PRO A 284 3.50 -14.31 1.44
N VAL A 285 2.77 -14.27 0.34
CA VAL A 285 2.57 -15.36 -0.62
C VAL A 285 2.48 -14.77 -2.02
N ASP A 286 2.43 -15.62 -3.04
CA ASP A 286 2.16 -15.15 -4.41
C ASP A 286 0.84 -14.38 -4.46
N PHE A 287 0.82 -13.26 -5.20
CA PHE A 287 -0.35 -12.41 -5.28
C PHE A 287 -1.58 -13.13 -5.83
N THR A 288 -1.39 -14.08 -6.73
CA THR A 288 -2.49 -14.89 -7.27
C THR A 288 -3.19 -15.76 -6.21
N ASP A 289 -2.50 -16.07 -5.12
CA ASP A 289 -3.10 -16.70 -3.94
C ASP A 289 -3.71 -15.66 -3.00
N GLU A 290 -3.02 -14.54 -2.78
CA GLU A 290 -3.47 -13.45 -1.91
C GLU A 290 -4.78 -12.84 -2.37
N VAL A 291 -4.91 -12.57 -3.67
CA VAL A 291 -6.14 -12.00 -4.27
C VAL A 291 -7.38 -12.85 -4.02
N ARG A 292 -7.22 -14.14 -3.72
CA ARG A 292 -8.28 -15.08 -3.39
C ARG A 292 -8.40 -15.37 -1.89
N ALA A 293 -7.48 -14.85 -1.10
CA ALA A 293 -7.49 -15.06 0.34
C ALA A 293 -8.59 -14.21 1.00
N HIS A 294 -9.06 -14.68 2.15
CA HIS A 294 -10.10 -13.99 2.89
C HIS A 294 -9.53 -12.79 3.65
N MET A 295 -9.98 -11.59 3.32
CA MET A 295 -9.60 -10.37 4.05
C MET A 295 -10.13 -10.43 5.49
N TYR A 296 -9.31 -10.09 6.46
CA TYR A 296 -9.67 -10.16 7.88
C TYR A 296 -10.15 -8.82 8.47
N GLN A 297 -10.02 -7.73 7.71
CA GLN A 297 -10.51 -6.39 8.06
C GLN A 297 -11.34 -5.81 6.92
N PRO A 298 -12.34 -4.96 7.20
CA PRO A 298 -13.09 -4.29 6.15
C PRO A 298 -12.24 -3.21 5.46
N CYS A 299 -12.28 -3.17 4.14
CA CYS A 299 -11.71 -2.08 3.36
C CYS A 299 -12.58 -0.82 3.44
N LEU A 300 -12.06 0.33 3.08
CA LEU A 300 -12.78 1.60 3.20
C LEU A 300 -14.17 1.59 2.52
N PRO A 301 -14.38 1.02 1.30
CA PRO A 301 -15.73 0.91 0.72
C PRO A 301 -16.69 0.11 1.59
N GLN A 302 -16.22 -0.97 2.21
CA GLN A 302 -17.03 -1.79 3.10
C GLN A 302 -17.38 -1.06 4.41
N ILE A 303 -16.43 -0.29 4.98
CA ILE A 303 -16.69 0.58 6.14
C ILE A 303 -17.83 1.55 5.81
N LEU A 304 -17.75 2.24 4.67
CA LEU A 304 -18.77 3.19 4.24
C LEU A 304 -20.13 2.52 4.04
N SER A 305 -20.14 1.27 3.57
CA SER A 305 -21.38 0.47 3.53
C SER A 305 -21.91 0.16 4.92
N MET A 306 -21.05 -0.07 5.92
CA MET A 306 -21.47 -0.23 7.33
C MET A 306 -22.08 1.06 7.88
N LEU A 307 -21.47 2.24 7.57
CA LEU A 307 -22.05 3.54 7.93
C LEU A 307 -23.45 3.71 7.32
N ASN A 308 -23.63 3.37 6.04
CA ASN A 308 -24.94 3.41 5.38
C ASN A 308 -25.98 2.53 6.10
N LYS A 309 -25.60 1.34 6.53
CA LYS A 309 -26.50 0.43 7.28
C LYS A 309 -26.87 1.01 8.64
N ALA A 310 -25.92 1.63 9.34
CA ALA A 310 -26.17 2.25 10.64
C ALA A 310 -27.18 3.42 10.52
N GLU A 311 -27.07 4.24 9.48
CA GLU A 311 -28.02 5.31 9.18
C GLU A 311 -29.43 4.77 8.90
N GLN A 312 -29.54 3.71 8.11
CA GLN A 312 -30.83 3.08 7.80
C GLN A 312 -31.50 2.48 9.06
N ALA A 313 -30.72 1.88 9.96
CA ALA A 313 -31.23 1.28 11.21
C ALA A 313 -31.78 2.34 12.20
N LYS A 314 -31.26 3.58 12.17
CA LYS A 314 -31.71 4.66 13.07
C LYS A 314 -33.14 5.16 12.80
N GLY A 315 -33.65 4.95 11.60
CA GLY A 315 -35.04 5.27 11.22
C GLY A 315 -35.43 6.74 11.18
N LYS A 316 -34.69 7.64 11.83
CA LYS A 316 -34.82 9.09 11.72
C LYS A 316 -33.72 9.64 10.83
N LYS A 317 -34.10 10.32 9.74
CA LYS A 317 -33.12 11.06 8.92
C LYS A 317 -32.74 12.32 9.67
N GLU A 318 -31.46 12.52 9.93
CA GLU A 318 -30.92 13.83 10.29
C GLU A 318 -30.99 14.73 9.04
N ASP A 319 -31.22 16.02 9.26
CA ASP A 319 -31.20 16.96 8.15
C ASP A 319 -29.76 17.23 7.70
N GLY A 320 -29.55 17.23 6.38
CA GLY A 320 -28.27 17.56 5.78
C GLY A 320 -27.41 16.37 5.40
N PHE A 321 -26.15 16.66 5.02
CA PHE A 321 -25.24 15.69 4.40
C PHE A 321 -24.80 14.57 5.34
N LEU A 322 -24.92 14.72 6.63
CA LEU A 322 -24.53 13.70 7.61
C LEU A 322 -25.30 12.37 7.45
N SER A 323 -26.57 12.47 7.00
CA SER A 323 -27.43 11.31 6.73
C SER A 323 -27.41 10.84 5.28
N TRP A 324 -26.66 11.51 4.40
CA TRP A 324 -26.59 11.10 3.00
C TRP A 324 -25.82 9.78 2.87
N PRO A 325 -26.32 8.84 2.07
CA PRO A 325 -25.64 7.58 1.88
C PRO A 325 -24.36 7.74 1.06
N TRP A 326 -23.35 6.92 1.37
CA TRP A 326 -22.10 6.85 0.64
C TRP A 326 -22.23 5.98 -0.61
N ASP A 327 -21.69 6.48 -1.70
CA ASP A 327 -21.34 5.72 -2.89
C ASP A 327 -19.84 5.53 -2.98
N THR A 328 -19.40 4.45 -3.65
CA THR A 328 -18.00 4.09 -3.77
C THR A 328 -17.65 3.76 -5.21
N ALA A 329 -16.55 4.33 -5.71
CA ALA A 329 -16.06 4.07 -7.05
C ALA A 329 -14.55 3.81 -7.05
N HIS A 330 -14.10 2.88 -7.88
CA HIS A 330 -12.71 2.71 -8.26
C HIS A 330 -12.51 3.18 -9.70
N VAL A 331 -11.49 4.02 -9.93
CA VAL A 331 -11.26 4.68 -11.22
C VAL A 331 -9.80 4.56 -11.60
N GLN A 332 -9.54 3.91 -12.72
CA GLN A 332 -8.22 3.84 -13.37
C GLN A 332 -8.38 3.87 -14.88
N SER A 333 -7.39 4.38 -15.60
CA SER A 333 -7.42 4.46 -17.07
C SER A 333 -6.87 3.22 -17.75
N VAL A 334 -6.46 2.23 -16.97
CA VAL A 334 -5.80 1.00 -17.41
C VAL A 334 -6.62 -0.22 -17.04
N THR A 335 -6.21 -1.37 -17.59
CA THR A 335 -6.89 -2.63 -17.34
C THR A 335 -6.79 -3.10 -15.90
N ASP A 336 -7.85 -3.70 -15.39
CA ASP A 336 -7.92 -4.43 -14.12
C ASP A 336 -7.76 -5.95 -14.27
N GLN A 337 -7.54 -6.41 -15.51
CA GLN A 337 -7.40 -7.85 -15.79
C GLN A 337 -6.01 -8.39 -15.42
N PHE A 338 -5.02 -7.48 -15.30
CA PHE A 338 -3.67 -7.90 -14.96
C PHE A 338 -3.63 -8.46 -13.53
N ASP A 339 -3.02 -9.63 -13.36
CA ASP A 339 -2.89 -10.37 -12.10
C ASP A 339 -4.21 -10.56 -11.33
N SER A 340 -5.35 -10.51 -12.04
CA SER A 340 -6.69 -10.68 -11.47
C SER A 340 -7.08 -9.55 -10.49
N GLN A 341 -6.65 -8.33 -10.74
CA GLN A 341 -7.01 -7.16 -9.92
C GLN A 341 -8.52 -7.04 -9.73
N TYR A 342 -9.33 -7.30 -10.76
CA TYR A 342 -10.80 -7.27 -10.69
C TYR A 342 -11.37 -8.11 -9.53
N ILE A 343 -10.70 -9.23 -9.14
CA ILE A 343 -11.12 -10.03 -7.98
C ILE A 343 -10.84 -9.27 -6.67
N LEU A 344 -9.69 -8.59 -6.59
CA LEU A 344 -9.33 -7.78 -5.43
C LEU A 344 -10.32 -6.62 -5.27
N ASP A 345 -10.63 -5.93 -6.35
CA ASP A 345 -11.51 -4.77 -6.37
C ASP A 345 -12.95 -5.12 -5.96
N ASP A 346 -13.47 -6.27 -6.42
CA ASP A 346 -14.76 -6.81 -5.97
C ASP A 346 -14.75 -7.14 -4.47
N GLN A 347 -13.67 -7.78 -3.98
CA GLN A 347 -13.54 -8.09 -2.56
C GLN A 347 -13.44 -6.83 -1.67
N MET A 348 -12.88 -5.73 -2.16
CA MET A 348 -12.84 -4.46 -1.45
C MET A 348 -14.20 -3.78 -1.32
N GLY A 349 -15.19 -4.20 -2.12
CA GLY A 349 -16.60 -3.77 -2.01
C GLY A 349 -16.91 -2.45 -2.70
N PHE A 350 -16.20 -2.09 -3.75
CA PHE A 350 -16.58 -0.98 -4.62
C PHE A 350 -17.90 -1.28 -5.38
N ARG A 351 -18.66 -0.23 -5.69
CA ARG A 351 -19.92 -0.34 -6.42
C ARG A 351 -19.82 0.05 -7.89
N THR A 352 -18.93 0.98 -8.18
CA THR A 352 -18.73 1.52 -9.52
C THR A 352 -17.27 1.34 -9.90
N PHE A 353 -17.05 0.89 -11.13
CA PHE A 353 -15.72 0.75 -11.70
C PHE A 353 -15.63 1.56 -12.99
N VAL A 354 -14.52 2.26 -13.17
CA VAL A 354 -14.13 2.90 -14.44
C VAL A 354 -12.73 2.40 -14.75
N THR A 355 -12.62 1.59 -15.79
CA THR A 355 -11.38 0.99 -16.27
C THR A 355 -11.22 1.23 -17.76
N ASP A 356 -10.19 0.70 -18.39
CA ASP A 356 -10.04 0.77 -19.84
C ASP A 356 -11.21 0.10 -20.59
N ASP A 357 -11.81 -0.97 -20.04
CA ASP A 357 -13.02 -1.56 -20.59
C ASP A 357 -14.19 -0.56 -20.63
N THR A 358 -14.32 0.29 -19.58
CA THR A 358 -15.31 1.38 -19.58
C THR A 358 -15.02 2.44 -20.63
N LEU A 359 -13.73 2.75 -20.84
CA LEU A 359 -13.31 3.75 -21.83
C LEU A 359 -13.50 3.23 -23.28
N ASP A 360 -13.38 1.93 -23.48
CA ASP A 360 -13.57 1.28 -24.78
C ASP A 360 -15.03 0.91 -25.08
N ASP A 361 -15.94 1.00 -24.10
CA ASP A 361 -17.35 0.65 -24.29
C ASP A 361 -18.09 1.73 -25.10
N PRO A 362 -18.60 1.40 -26.31
CA PRO A 362 -19.41 2.34 -27.10
C PRO A 362 -20.68 2.83 -26.41
N ALA A 363 -21.19 2.11 -25.41
CA ALA A 363 -22.35 2.53 -24.61
C ALA A 363 -21.95 3.51 -23.48
N SER A 364 -20.69 3.70 -23.22
CA SER A 364 -20.19 4.63 -22.19
C SER A 364 -20.45 6.08 -22.58
N GLY A 365 -20.78 6.93 -21.60
CA GLY A 365 -21.15 8.33 -21.82
C GLY A 365 -20.04 9.22 -22.41
N HIS A 366 -18.78 8.78 -22.32
CA HIS A 366 -17.62 9.54 -22.78
C HIS A 366 -16.81 8.81 -23.87
N TYR A 367 -17.40 7.77 -24.48
CA TYR A 367 -16.81 7.12 -25.65
C TYR A 367 -16.94 7.99 -26.91
N PRO A 368 -15.97 8.00 -27.83
CA PRO A 368 -14.66 7.37 -27.69
C PRO A 368 -13.68 8.20 -26.84
N PRO A 369 -12.64 7.59 -26.29
CA PRO A 369 -11.53 8.34 -25.65
C PRO A 369 -10.93 9.37 -26.61
N LYS A 370 -10.51 10.52 -26.09
CA LYS A 370 -9.91 11.60 -26.88
C LYS A 370 -8.46 11.34 -27.26
N GLU A 371 -7.72 10.76 -26.31
CA GLU A 371 -6.34 10.38 -26.48
C GLU A 371 -6.22 8.88 -26.81
N PRO A 372 -5.26 8.48 -27.65
CA PRO A 372 -5.01 7.06 -27.90
C PRO A 372 -4.42 6.39 -26.63
N ARG A 373 -4.44 5.06 -26.61
CA ARG A 373 -3.76 4.29 -25.58
C ARG A 373 -2.27 4.68 -25.50
N ASN A 374 -1.78 4.95 -24.31
CA ASN A 374 -0.37 5.26 -24.08
C ASN A 374 0.52 4.03 -24.27
N ASN A 375 0.01 2.88 -23.86
CA ASN A 375 0.72 1.62 -23.89
C ASN A 375 -0.28 0.44 -23.85
N TYR A 376 0.22 -0.76 -23.69
CA TYR A 376 -0.59 -1.97 -23.67
C TYR A 376 -1.47 -2.12 -22.41
N PHE A 377 -1.26 -1.32 -21.37
CA PHE A 377 -2.12 -1.30 -20.18
C PHE A 377 -3.39 -0.47 -20.40
N GLY A 378 -3.30 0.67 -21.09
CA GLY A 378 -4.47 1.51 -21.30
C GLY A 378 -4.16 2.94 -21.71
N TYR A 379 -5.00 3.84 -21.25
CA TYR A 379 -5.09 5.25 -21.63
C TYR A 379 -4.36 6.16 -20.63
N PRO A 380 -4.07 7.42 -20.99
CA PRO A 380 -3.63 8.42 -20.00
C PRO A 380 -4.77 8.73 -19.01
N GLU A 381 -4.42 9.11 -17.80
CA GLU A 381 -5.37 9.40 -16.72
C GLU A 381 -6.37 10.51 -17.06
N THR A 382 -6.03 11.41 -17.97
CA THR A 382 -6.91 12.49 -18.45
C THR A 382 -8.23 11.96 -19.00
N GLU A 383 -8.26 10.73 -19.52
CA GLU A 383 -9.47 10.10 -20.04
C GLU A 383 -10.46 9.71 -18.93
N THR A 384 -10.00 9.63 -17.68
CA THR A 384 -10.89 9.37 -16.53
C THR A 384 -11.57 10.63 -15.97
N LEU A 385 -11.06 11.83 -16.27
CA LEU A 385 -11.58 13.08 -15.70
C LEU A 385 -13.07 13.33 -16.00
N PRO A 386 -13.60 13.06 -17.22
CA PRO A 386 -15.03 13.21 -17.49
C PRO A 386 -15.90 12.29 -16.61
N TYR A 387 -15.46 11.06 -16.40
CA TYR A 387 -16.17 10.09 -15.55
C TYR A 387 -16.14 10.51 -14.08
N MET A 388 -15.00 10.96 -13.58
CA MET A 388 -14.91 11.49 -12.21
C MET A 388 -15.77 12.73 -12.02
N ARG A 389 -15.82 13.64 -13.00
CA ARG A 389 -16.72 14.79 -12.98
C ARG A 389 -18.17 14.34 -12.81
N ASP A 390 -18.61 13.35 -13.60
CA ASP A 390 -19.98 12.81 -13.52
C ASP A 390 -20.26 12.18 -12.15
N LEU A 391 -19.30 11.44 -11.57
CA LEU A 391 -19.46 10.87 -10.23
C LEU A 391 -19.71 11.97 -9.18
N PHE A 392 -18.92 13.05 -9.17
CA PHE A 392 -19.11 14.16 -8.23
C PHE A 392 -20.39 14.94 -8.49
N ALA A 393 -20.72 15.24 -9.76
CA ALA A 393 -21.94 15.96 -10.13
C ALA A 393 -23.19 15.14 -9.78
N ASN A 394 -23.19 13.84 -10.04
CA ASN A 394 -24.29 12.93 -9.70
C ASN A 394 -24.45 12.80 -8.18
N ALA A 395 -23.37 12.61 -7.43
CA ALA A 395 -23.42 12.54 -5.97
C ALA A 395 -24.03 13.80 -5.37
N LYS A 396 -23.64 14.99 -5.86
CA LYS A 396 -24.19 16.27 -5.44
C LYS A 396 -25.69 16.41 -5.76
N ARG A 397 -26.09 16.07 -6.98
CA ARG A 397 -27.49 16.11 -7.45
C ARG A 397 -28.39 15.20 -6.62
N ASP A 398 -27.91 13.99 -6.31
CA ASP A 398 -28.70 12.91 -5.70
C ASP A 398 -28.58 12.88 -4.17
N ASN A 399 -27.97 13.91 -3.56
CA ASN A 399 -27.71 14.01 -2.12
C ASN A 399 -27.00 12.76 -1.57
N ARG A 400 -25.88 12.41 -2.17
CA ARG A 400 -25.03 11.30 -1.78
C ARG A 400 -23.64 11.80 -1.41
N ARG A 401 -22.99 11.05 -0.58
CA ARG A 401 -21.55 11.20 -0.26
C ARG A 401 -20.78 10.26 -1.18
N LEU A 402 -19.56 10.63 -1.52
CA LEU A 402 -18.78 9.89 -2.48
C LEU A 402 -17.39 9.52 -1.91
N PHE A 403 -17.02 8.27 -2.08
CA PHE A 403 -15.65 7.82 -1.98
C PHE A 403 -15.16 7.38 -3.36
N VAL A 404 -14.08 7.99 -3.83
CA VAL A 404 -13.40 7.58 -5.05
C VAL A 404 -11.99 7.11 -4.70
N SER A 405 -11.65 5.90 -5.10
CA SER A 405 -10.26 5.44 -5.20
C SER A 405 -9.82 5.65 -6.64
N HIS A 406 -8.85 6.51 -6.87
CA HIS A 406 -8.28 6.76 -8.18
C HIS A 406 -6.83 6.34 -8.23
N MET A 407 -6.49 5.45 -9.17
CA MET A 407 -5.12 5.01 -9.41
C MET A 407 -4.58 5.68 -10.67
N THR A 408 -3.46 6.40 -10.57
CA THR A 408 -2.70 6.89 -11.72
C THR A 408 -1.95 5.74 -12.37
N SER A 409 -1.49 5.88 -13.61
CA SER A 409 -0.90 4.76 -14.35
C SER A 409 0.25 5.15 -15.29
N THR A 410 0.33 6.41 -15.71
CA THR A 410 1.32 6.85 -16.72
C THR A 410 2.77 6.70 -16.21
N THR A 411 3.00 6.77 -14.90
CA THR A 411 4.29 6.54 -14.24
C THR A 411 4.71 5.07 -14.16
N HIS A 412 3.84 4.13 -14.55
CA HIS A 412 4.16 2.72 -14.70
C HIS A 412 5.00 2.49 -15.98
N HIS A 413 5.87 1.45 -15.96
CA HIS A 413 6.57 1.07 -17.19
C HIS A 413 5.57 0.79 -18.34
N PRO A 414 5.88 1.05 -19.59
CA PRO A 414 7.14 1.47 -20.18
C PRO A 414 7.38 2.99 -20.18
N PHE A 415 6.79 3.75 -19.23
CA PHE A 415 7.00 5.20 -19.05
C PHE A 415 6.60 6.02 -20.27
N ALA A 416 5.42 5.77 -20.81
CA ALA A 416 4.90 6.40 -21.99
C ALA A 416 3.96 7.55 -21.65
N VAL A 417 4.27 8.76 -22.11
CA VAL A 417 3.35 9.91 -22.11
C VAL A 417 2.63 10.01 -23.45
N PRO A 418 1.46 10.68 -23.54
CA PRO A 418 0.78 10.89 -24.81
C PRO A 418 1.70 11.47 -25.87
N ALA A 419 1.67 10.89 -27.08
CA ALA A 419 2.61 11.25 -28.14
C ALA A 419 2.50 12.71 -28.58
N ALA A 420 1.29 13.29 -28.52
CA ALA A 420 1.01 14.69 -28.87
C ALA A 420 1.28 15.67 -27.73
N TRP A 421 1.67 15.21 -26.55
CA TRP A 421 1.90 16.08 -25.41
C TRP A 421 3.11 17.00 -25.62
N PRO A 422 2.94 18.32 -25.60
CA PRO A 422 4.03 19.26 -25.88
C PRO A 422 4.99 19.47 -24.70
N GLY A 423 4.65 18.92 -23.51
CA GLY A 423 5.42 19.11 -22.27
C GLY A 423 6.65 18.23 -22.13
N LYS A 424 6.92 17.35 -23.09
CA LYS A 424 8.07 16.44 -23.07
C LYS A 424 9.39 17.21 -23.12
N GLU A 425 10.30 16.88 -22.19
CA GLU A 425 11.59 17.53 -22.05
C GLU A 425 12.74 16.54 -22.16
N THR A 426 13.93 17.05 -22.52
CA THR A 426 15.18 16.28 -22.42
C THR A 426 15.91 16.70 -21.16
N TYR A 427 16.03 15.77 -20.20
CA TYR A 427 16.71 15.97 -18.93
C TYR A 427 18.10 15.37 -18.91
N MET A 428 18.29 14.21 -19.55
CA MET A 428 19.58 13.51 -19.60
C MET A 428 20.38 13.91 -20.82
N ALA A 429 21.71 13.97 -20.70
CA ALA A 429 22.55 14.18 -21.86
C ALA A 429 22.46 13.01 -22.85
N LYS A 430 22.19 13.30 -24.11
CA LYS A 430 22.10 12.26 -25.14
C LYS A 430 23.46 11.59 -25.35
N ARG A 431 23.51 10.31 -25.04
CA ARG A 431 24.66 9.45 -25.31
C ARG A 431 24.27 8.37 -26.31
N ARG A 432 25.17 8.09 -27.25
CA ARG A 432 24.95 7.01 -28.20
C ARG A 432 24.98 5.67 -27.46
N PHE A 433 23.88 4.91 -27.51
CA PHE A 433 23.71 3.61 -26.83
C PHE A 433 23.72 3.68 -25.27
N ALA A 434 22.86 4.51 -24.68
CA ALA A 434 22.63 4.56 -23.25
C ALA A 434 21.14 4.35 -22.92
N PRO A 435 20.60 3.13 -23.13
CA PRO A 435 19.17 2.85 -22.92
C PRO A 435 18.73 3.09 -21.49
N GLU A 436 19.60 2.93 -20.49
CA GLU A 436 19.29 3.20 -19.09
C GLU A 436 19.02 4.70 -18.83
N ALA A 437 19.75 5.58 -19.50
CA ALA A 437 19.52 7.02 -19.42
C ALA A 437 18.18 7.41 -20.09
N ASP A 438 17.87 6.77 -21.22
CA ASP A 438 16.60 6.98 -21.94
C ASP A 438 15.40 6.51 -21.10
N GLU A 439 15.53 5.41 -20.36
CA GLU A 439 14.50 4.90 -19.46
C GLU A 439 14.23 5.86 -18.31
N PHE A 440 15.28 6.34 -17.64
CA PHE A 440 15.14 7.30 -16.55
C PHE A 440 14.60 8.65 -17.03
N GLU A 441 15.03 9.15 -18.20
CA GLU A 441 14.46 10.34 -18.83
C GLU A 441 12.97 10.17 -19.12
N SER A 442 12.56 8.99 -19.58
CA SER A 442 11.16 8.69 -19.85
C SER A 442 10.34 8.72 -18.54
N TYR A 443 10.87 8.15 -17.47
CA TYR A 443 10.24 8.23 -16.14
C TYR A 443 10.11 9.68 -15.65
N LEU A 444 11.13 10.51 -15.77
CA LEU A 444 11.05 11.94 -15.41
C LEU A 444 9.95 12.67 -16.20
N ASN A 445 9.77 12.34 -17.47
CA ASN A 445 8.66 12.90 -18.26
C ASN A 445 7.28 12.41 -17.79
N THR A 446 7.16 11.18 -17.33
CA THR A 446 5.90 10.69 -16.75
C THR A 446 5.61 11.33 -15.40
N ILE A 447 6.62 11.60 -14.58
CA ILE A 447 6.47 12.39 -13.34
C ILE A 447 5.94 13.80 -13.64
N LYS A 448 6.50 14.46 -14.66
CA LYS A 448 6.01 15.79 -15.09
C LYS A 448 4.57 15.73 -15.60
N TRP A 449 4.23 14.70 -16.35
CA TRP A 449 2.85 14.46 -16.80
C TRP A 449 1.90 14.29 -15.62
N GLN A 450 2.23 13.41 -14.67
CA GLN A 450 1.43 13.16 -13.48
C GLN A 450 1.23 14.44 -12.65
N ASP A 451 2.26 15.26 -12.47
CA ASP A 451 2.17 16.53 -11.75
C ASP A 451 1.16 17.49 -12.42
N GLY A 452 1.17 17.60 -13.75
CA GLY A 452 0.18 18.37 -14.51
C GLY A 452 -1.22 17.75 -14.50
N TYR A 453 -1.31 16.43 -14.45
CA TYR A 453 -2.58 15.73 -14.28
C TYR A 453 -3.21 16.03 -12.91
N LEU A 454 -2.43 16.04 -11.83
CA LEU A 454 -2.92 16.41 -10.50
C LEU A 454 -3.46 17.83 -10.44
N ASP A 455 -2.83 18.80 -11.13
CA ASP A 455 -3.39 20.15 -11.30
C ASP A 455 -4.77 20.12 -11.99
N SER A 456 -4.89 19.30 -13.05
CA SER A 456 -6.15 19.13 -13.78
C SER A 456 -7.25 18.47 -12.94
N LEU A 457 -6.89 17.47 -12.12
CA LEU A 457 -7.79 16.80 -11.20
C LEU A 457 -8.33 17.76 -10.14
N LEU A 458 -7.46 18.52 -9.51
CA LEU A 458 -7.85 19.51 -8.51
C LEU A 458 -8.65 20.67 -9.12
N SER A 459 -8.31 21.07 -10.36
CA SER A 459 -9.08 22.04 -11.13
C SER A 459 -10.50 21.53 -11.43
N MET A 460 -10.66 20.26 -11.75
CA MET A 460 -11.97 19.62 -11.95
C MET A 460 -12.79 19.66 -10.65
N LEU A 461 -12.21 19.26 -9.51
CA LEU A 461 -12.91 19.30 -8.23
C LEU A 461 -13.33 20.73 -7.84
N HIS A 462 -12.48 21.72 -8.11
CA HIS A 462 -12.77 23.12 -7.87
C HIS A 462 -13.92 23.61 -8.77
N ALA A 463 -13.89 23.28 -10.04
CA ALA A 463 -14.94 23.67 -10.99
C ALA A 463 -16.32 23.08 -10.64
N GLU A 464 -16.36 21.85 -10.12
CA GLU A 464 -17.59 21.20 -9.63
C GLU A 464 -18.04 21.73 -8.27
N GLY A 465 -17.24 22.60 -7.63
CA GLY A 465 -17.47 23.09 -6.25
C GLY A 465 -17.39 21.97 -5.22
N ALA A 466 -16.64 20.91 -5.51
CA ALA A 466 -16.46 19.76 -4.65
C ALA A 466 -15.19 19.84 -3.79
N LEU A 467 -14.20 20.68 -4.18
CA LEU A 467 -12.90 20.73 -3.53
C LEU A 467 -12.99 21.05 -2.02
N ASN A 468 -13.80 22.04 -1.64
CA ASN A 468 -13.99 22.48 -0.24
C ASN A 468 -14.87 21.50 0.59
N GLU A 469 -15.30 20.41 0.01
CA GLU A 469 -16.13 19.38 0.63
C GLU A 469 -15.49 17.99 0.55
N THR A 470 -14.27 17.90 0.00
CA THR A 470 -13.58 16.64 -0.25
C THR A 470 -12.25 16.58 0.48
N LEU A 471 -12.09 15.55 1.30
CA LEU A 471 -10.77 15.16 1.79
C LEU A 471 -10.04 14.41 0.66
N VAL A 472 -8.96 15.01 0.14
CA VAL A 472 -8.12 14.38 -0.87
C VAL A 472 -6.92 13.74 -0.16
N VAL A 473 -6.80 12.43 -0.26
CA VAL A 473 -5.65 11.65 0.23
C VAL A 473 -4.81 11.27 -0.97
N MET A 474 -3.53 11.61 -0.97
CA MET A 474 -2.59 11.19 -2.01
C MET A 474 -1.53 10.30 -1.38
N VAL A 475 -1.24 9.17 -1.99
CA VAL A 475 -0.24 8.21 -1.50
C VAL A 475 0.46 7.53 -2.66
N GLY A 476 1.78 7.43 -2.63
CA GLY A 476 2.52 6.56 -3.53
C GLY A 476 2.24 5.09 -3.17
N ASP A 477 2.07 4.24 -4.17
CA ASP A 477 2.01 2.80 -3.93
C ASP A 477 3.39 2.23 -3.62
N HIS A 478 4.39 2.57 -4.42
CA HIS A 478 5.81 2.30 -4.22
C HIS A 478 6.66 3.25 -5.07
N GLY A 479 7.97 3.23 -4.87
CA GLY A 479 8.92 3.86 -5.75
C GLY A 479 9.48 2.89 -6.78
N LEU A 480 10.45 3.36 -7.58
CA LEU A 480 11.15 2.53 -8.55
C LEU A 480 12.61 2.96 -8.67
N ALA A 481 13.53 2.02 -8.47
CA ALA A 481 14.95 2.25 -8.66
C ALA A 481 15.35 2.03 -10.12
N PHE A 482 16.28 2.84 -10.63
CA PHE A 482 16.72 2.80 -12.02
C PHE A 482 18.21 2.52 -12.13
N LYS A 483 18.62 1.86 -13.22
CA LYS A 483 20.04 1.60 -13.48
C LYS A 483 20.85 2.89 -13.61
N ALA A 484 20.27 3.91 -14.21
CA ALA A 484 20.93 5.18 -14.42
C ALA A 484 21.19 5.97 -13.14
N SER A 485 20.24 5.94 -12.18
CA SER A 485 20.33 6.68 -10.92
C SER A 485 20.81 5.83 -9.77
N ASP A 486 20.40 4.57 -9.69
CA ASP A 486 20.54 3.76 -8.50
C ASP A 486 21.49 2.57 -8.67
N ASP A 487 22.17 2.50 -9.82
CA ASP A 487 23.13 1.45 -10.24
C ASP A 487 22.62 0.01 -9.99
N CYS A 488 21.32 -0.18 -10.03
CA CYS A 488 20.69 -1.48 -9.93
C CYS A 488 19.78 -1.74 -11.13
N LYS A 489 19.43 -2.99 -11.37
CA LYS A 489 18.49 -3.31 -12.44
C LYS A 489 17.19 -2.53 -12.21
N SER A 490 16.72 -1.79 -13.24
CA SER A 490 15.45 -1.05 -13.18
C SER A 490 14.29 -2.02 -13.01
N ASN A 491 13.83 -2.13 -11.77
CA ASN A 491 12.82 -3.10 -11.41
C ASN A 491 12.43 -2.86 -9.94
N PHE A 492 11.18 -3.06 -9.58
CA PHE A 492 10.69 -2.97 -8.21
C PHE A 492 11.16 -4.15 -7.32
N GLU A 493 11.56 -5.28 -7.90
CA GLU A 493 12.00 -6.49 -7.17
C GLU A 493 13.46 -6.44 -6.71
N ASN A 494 14.23 -5.42 -7.08
CA ASN A 494 15.66 -5.35 -6.76
C ASN A 494 15.94 -5.12 -5.27
N GLY A 495 14.94 -4.69 -4.50
CA GLY A 495 15.04 -4.43 -3.06
C GLY A 495 15.81 -3.16 -2.71
N HIS A 496 16.09 -2.27 -3.65
CA HIS A 496 16.77 -0.99 -3.40
C HIS A 496 15.89 -0.01 -2.63
N ILE A 497 16.52 0.84 -1.79
CA ILE A 497 15.79 1.77 -0.92
C ILE A 497 14.82 2.69 -1.69
N ALA A 498 15.15 3.10 -2.90
CA ALA A 498 14.33 3.97 -3.74
C ALA A 498 12.94 3.40 -4.08
N ASN A 499 12.73 2.09 -3.89
CA ASN A 499 11.43 1.45 -4.09
C ASN A 499 10.46 1.68 -2.92
N PHE A 500 10.91 2.18 -1.77
CA PHE A 500 10.13 2.12 -0.53
C PHE A 500 9.65 3.47 -0.01
N GLY A 501 10.40 4.54 -0.20
CA GLY A 501 9.99 5.88 0.21
C GLY A 501 8.90 6.44 -0.71
N ILE A 502 7.76 6.82 -0.14
CA ILE A 502 6.56 7.27 -0.87
C ILE A 502 6.03 8.62 -0.37
N PRO A 503 5.42 9.45 -1.23
CA PRO A 503 4.63 10.58 -0.77
C PRO A 503 3.36 10.13 -0.07
N MET A 504 2.92 10.89 0.96
CA MET A 504 1.63 10.68 1.62
C MET A 504 1.09 12.01 2.13
N LEU A 505 -0.11 12.40 1.68
CA LEU A 505 -0.73 13.67 2.00
C LEU A 505 -2.22 13.49 2.34
N PHE A 506 -2.72 14.34 3.26
CA PHE A 506 -4.14 14.49 3.55
C PHE A 506 -4.52 15.95 3.35
N LEU A 507 -5.23 16.26 2.28
CA LEU A 507 -5.45 17.61 1.79
C LEU A 507 -6.92 18.03 1.94
N HIS A 508 -7.15 19.20 2.49
CA HIS A 508 -8.44 19.88 2.51
C HIS A 508 -8.19 21.37 2.72
N PRO A 509 -8.89 22.28 2.01
CA PRO A 509 -8.65 23.73 2.12
C PRO A 509 -8.77 24.29 3.53
N ASP A 510 -9.61 23.71 4.39
CA ASP A 510 -9.80 24.15 5.77
C ASP A 510 -8.90 23.43 6.79
N LEU A 511 -8.06 22.49 6.37
CA LEU A 511 -7.02 21.94 7.23
C LEU A 511 -5.80 22.87 7.29
N PRO A 512 -5.08 22.93 8.43
CA PRO A 512 -3.83 23.67 8.51
C PRO A 512 -2.78 23.01 7.62
N ARG A 513 -1.88 23.81 7.06
CA ARG A 513 -0.71 23.29 6.33
C ARG A 513 0.34 22.86 7.34
N VAL A 514 0.55 21.57 7.43
CA VAL A 514 1.46 20.94 8.40
C VAL A 514 2.36 19.95 7.69
N GLN A 515 3.65 19.99 8.02
CA GLN A 515 4.55 18.88 7.74
C GLN A 515 4.64 18.03 9.00
N LEU A 516 4.31 16.76 8.89
CA LEU A 516 4.49 15.81 9.97
C LEU A 516 5.76 15.00 9.69
N ASP A 517 6.76 15.22 10.50
CA ASP A 517 7.91 14.33 10.57
C ASP A 517 7.56 13.15 11.49
N ILE A 518 6.85 12.19 10.92
CA ILE A 518 6.53 10.93 11.59
C ILE A 518 7.40 9.84 10.96
N ALA A 519 8.71 10.03 10.95
CA ALA A 519 9.65 9.02 10.49
C ALA A 519 9.43 7.66 11.19
N ASP A 520 8.65 7.65 12.27
CA ASP A 520 8.58 6.52 13.18
C ASP A 520 7.51 5.48 12.85
N ALA A 521 6.48 5.81 12.06
CA ALA A 521 5.40 4.86 11.82
C ALA A 521 4.54 5.16 10.60
N ALA A 522 5.02 5.95 9.66
CA ALA A 522 4.22 6.35 8.51
C ALA A 522 4.16 5.22 7.47
N THR A 523 3.11 4.43 7.51
CA THR A 523 2.80 3.42 6.50
C THR A 523 1.36 3.59 6.00
N PRO A 524 1.03 3.15 4.78
CA PRO A 524 -0.32 3.27 4.24
C PRO A 524 -1.41 2.58 5.07
N THR A 525 -1.06 1.63 5.95
CA THR A 525 -2.02 1.02 6.90
C THR A 525 -2.67 2.05 7.83
N SER A 526 -2.04 3.22 8.02
CA SER A 526 -2.55 4.33 8.84
C SER A 526 -3.53 5.25 8.11
N ILE A 527 -3.76 5.07 6.80
CA ILE A 527 -4.69 5.90 6.03
C ILE A 527 -6.12 5.76 6.56
N ILE A 528 -6.62 4.54 6.70
CA ILE A 528 -8.01 4.32 7.18
C ILE A 528 -8.22 4.88 8.58
N PRO A 529 -7.39 4.58 9.59
CA PRO A 529 -7.52 5.20 10.91
C PRO A 529 -7.51 6.73 10.87
N THR A 530 -6.65 7.32 10.05
CA THR A 530 -6.55 8.78 9.90
C THR A 530 -7.80 9.38 9.25
N VAL A 531 -8.30 8.76 8.18
CA VAL A 531 -9.54 9.21 7.51
C VAL A 531 -10.74 9.12 8.46
N LEU A 532 -10.89 8.01 9.17
CA LEU A 532 -12.00 7.85 10.13
C LEU A 532 -11.89 8.84 11.29
N ASP A 533 -10.68 9.07 11.81
CA ASP A 533 -10.48 10.03 12.89
C ASP A 533 -10.71 11.46 12.42
N LEU A 534 -10.26 11.85 11.22
CA LEU A 534 -10.59 13.14 10.61
C LEU A 534 -12.11 13.32 10.48
N LEU A 535 -12.83 12.34 9.98
CA LEU A 535 -14.28 12.41 9.87
C LEU A 535 -14.97 12.57 11.24
N LEU A 536 -14.45 11.95 12.28
CA LEU A 536 -14.94 12.09 13.66
C LEU A 536 -14.62 13.48 14.23
N GLN A 537 -13.38 13.96 14.11
CA GLN A 537 -12.91 15.21 14.71
C GLN A 537 -13.51 16.46 14.03
N THR A 538 -13.91 16.31 12.77
CA THR A 538 -14.55 17.38 11.99
C THR A 538 -16.08 17.37 12.10
N ASP A 539 -16.68 16.49 12.92
CA ASP A 539 -18.13 16.28 13.01
C ASP A 539 -18.77 16.01 11.63
N SER A 540 -18.04 15.28 10.78
CA SER A 540 -18.48 14.92 9.42
C SER A 540 -19.23 13.60 9.35
N LEU A 541 -19.54 13.00 10.49
CA LEU A 541 -20.36 11.79 10.64
C LEU A 541 -21.56 12.09 11.55
N SER A 542 -22.67 11.42 11.28
CA SER A 542 -23.80 11.39 12.22
C SER A 542 -23.44 10.64 13.49
N ASP A 543 -24.27 10.72 14.54
CA ASP A 543 -24.05 9.94 15.76
C ASP A 543 -23.97 8.43 15.50
N ALA A 544 -24.86 7.89 14.63
CA ALA A 544 -24.88 6.45 14.31
C ALA A 544 -23.60 6.02 13.58
N SER A 545 -23.19 6.79 12.58
CA SER A 545 -21.95 6.56 11.84
C SER A 545 -20.72 6.74 12.73
N SER A 546 -20.74 7.70 13.64
CA SER A 546 -19.65 7.96 14.60
C SER A 546 -19.43 6.77 15.55
N GLU A 547 -20.47 6.14 16.03
CA GLU A 547 -20.35 4.96 16.89
C GLU A 547 -19.71 3.78 16.13
N VAL A 548 -20.07 3.56 14.87
CA VAL A 548 -19.41 2.55 14.02
C VAL A 548 -17.94 2.88 13.82
N ALA A 549 -17.61 4.13 13.46
CA ALA A 549 -16.23 4.56 13.24
C ALA A 549 -15.37 4.41 14.51
N LYS A 550 -15.87 4.83 15.68
CA LYS A 550 -15.20 4.65 16.98
C LYS A 550 -14.96 3.18 17.31
N GLY A 551 -15.92 2.31 16.98
CA GLY A 551 -15.78 0.86 17.20
C GLY A 551 -14.76 0.19 16.27
N LEU A 552 -14.53 0.75 15.08
CA LEU A 552 -13.57 0.24 14.09
C LEU A 552 -12.15 0.73 14.32
N LEU A 553 -11.96 2.00 14.68
CA LEU A 553 -10.64 2.62 14.84
C LEU A 553 -9.62 1.77 15.62
N PRO A 554 -9.91 1.24 16.81
CA PRO A 554 -8.92 0.48 17.58
C PRO A 554 -8.59 -0.88 16.97
N ARG A 555 -9.36 -1.34 15.97
CA ARG A 555 -9.21 -2.66 15.36
C ARG A 555 -8.22 -2.69 14.21
N TYR A 556 -7.78 -1.54 13.69
CA TYR A 556 -6.80 -1.47 12.61
C TYR A 556 -5.37 -1.57 13.12
N GLN A 557 -4.46 -2.08 12.29
CA GLN A 557 -3.04 -2.19 12.61
C GLN A 557 -2.38 -0.81 12.68
N GLY A 558 -2.70 0.08 11.72
CA GLY A 558 -2.23 1.44 11.69
C GLY A 558 -2.79 2.29 12.85
N HIS A 559 -2.27 3.49 12.97
CA HIS A 559 -2.65 4.50 13.97
C HIS A 559 -3.14 5.78 13.27
N SER A 560 -3.75 6.70 14.01
CA SER A 560 -4.19 7.98 13.46
C SER A 560 -3.01 8.96 13.39
N MET A 561 -2.73 9.49 12.19
CA MET A 561 -1.63 10.43 11.95
C MET A 561 -1.95 11.87 12.37
N ILE A 562 -3.16 12.13 12.87
CA ILE A 562 -3.55 13.45 13.38
C ILE A 562 -3.44 13.57 14.89
N ARG A 563 -2.96 12.53 15.56
CA ARG A 563 -2.79 12.50 17.00
C ARG A 563 -1.33 12.46 17.38
N GLU A 564 -1.02 13.00 18.55
CA GLU A 564 0.32 12.89 19.14
C GLU A 564 0.73 11.42 19.25
N GLN A 565 2.01 11.18 19.04
CA GLN A 565 2.56 9.83 19.10
C GLN A 565 3.45 9.74 20.33
N ARG A 566 3.00 9.00 21.32
CA ARG A 566 3.79 8.68 22.51
C ARG A 566 4.08 7.19 22.53
N TRP A 567 5.22 6.85 22.01
CA TRP A 567 5.66 5.46 22.04
C TRP A 567 6.32 5.17 23.38
N SER A 568 5.76 4.25 24.16
CA SER A 568 6.21 3.90 25.51
C SER A 568 7.10 2.67 25.52
N VAL A 569 8.08 2.56 24.63
CA VAL A 569 9.01 1.41 24.63
C VAL A 569 10.45 1.92 24.39
N PRO A 570 11.50 1.28 24.96
CA PRO A 570 12.84 1.87 25.10
C PRO A 570 13.59 2.09 23.78
N VAL A 571 14.27 3.23 23.70
CA VAL A 571 15.18 3.62 22.59
C VAL A 571 16.49 2.84 22.67
N LEU A 572 16.99 2.40 21.52
CA LEU A 572 18.40 2.09 21.37
C LEU A 572 19.22 3.38 21.58
N ASN A 573 19.85 3.52 22.74
CA ASN A 573 20.83 4.57 22.94
C ASN A 573 22.08 4.22 22.11
N TYR A 574 22.13 4.76 20.89
CA TYR A 574 23.41 4.87 20.22
C TYR A 574 24.25 5.87 21.02
N SER A 575 25.13 5.38 21.87
CA SER A 575 26.15 6.21 22.52
C SER A 575 27.13 6.69 21.45
N SER A 576 26.75 7.76 20.73
CA SER A 576 27.74 8.52 19.97
C SER A 576 28.61 9.25 20.97
N SER A 577 29.81 8.77 21.14
CA SER A 577 30.90 9.50 21.82
C SER A 577 31.41 10.63 20.91
N SER A 578 30.52 11.54 20.47
CA SER A 578 30.88 12.86 19.96
C SER A 578 29.61 13.67 19.77
N ALA A 579 29.54 14.74 20.51
CA ALA A 579 28.49 15.73 20.48
C ALA A 579 28.32 16.33 19.09
N SER A 580 27.06 16.55 18.76
CA SER A 580 26.46 17.43 17.73
C SER A 580 25.85 16.72 16.55
N SER A 581 24.56 16.97 16.38
CA SER A 581 23.65 16.58 15.30
C SER A 581 23.18 15.11 15.34
N SER A 582 21.86 14.94 15.31
CA SER A 582 21.20 13.67 15.08
C SER A 582 21.85 12.93 13.90
N PRO A 583 22.32 11.70 14.06
CA PRO A 583 22.99 10.97 12.97
C PRO A 583 22.00 10.39 11.94
N TYR A 584 20.71 10.55 12.14
CA TYR A 584 19.71 10.09 11.20
C TYR A 584 19.27 11.25 10.30
N HIS A 585 19.89 11.34 9.13
CA HIS A 585 19.24 11.99 8.01
C HIS A 585 18.32 10.95 7.36
N ASP A 586 17.02 11.24 7.35
CA ASP A 586 16.13 10.64 6.34
C ASP A 586 16.87 10.74 5.02
N PRO A 587 17.08 9.65 4.26
CA PRO A 587 17.68 9.74 2.93
C PRO A 587 16.94 10.72 2.02
N TYR A 588 15.76 11.16 2.44
CA TYR A 588 14.93 12.17 1.82
C TYR A 588 14.87 13.49 2.63
N ASP A 589 15.45 13.55 3.85
CA ASP A 589 15.43 14.76 4.67
C ASP A 589 16.68 15.62 4.42
N PHE A 590 16.43 16.79 3.86
CA PHE A 590 17.40 17.80 3.55
C PHE A 590 17.08 19.10 4.31
N HIS A 591 16.97 19.05 5.63
CA HIS A 591 16.75 20.25 6.42
C HIS A 591 18.00 21.12 6.50
N HIS A 592 17.90 22.34 5.98
CA HIS A 592 18.63 23.48 6.48
C HIS A 592 17.65 24.46 7.12
N PRO A 593 17.87 24.85 8.40
CA PRO A 593 17.07 25.87 9.03
C PRO A 593 17.53 27.23 8.50
N HIS A 594 16.77 27.90 7.70
CA HIS A 594 16.63 29.35 7.67
C HIS A 594 15.88 29.83 6.41
N ASP A 595 14.90 30.69 6.68
CA ASP A 595 14.23 31.62 5.79
C ASP A 595 13.16 31.07 4.83
N ALA A 596 11.93 30.93 5.36
CA ALA A 596 10.73 30.96 4.54
C ALA A 596 9.71 31.95 5.09
N PRO A 597 9.22 32.91 4.29
CA PRO A 597 8.18 33.87 4.71
C PRO A 597 6.76 33.33 4.64
N ASN A 598 6.54 32.04 4.42
CA ASN A 598 5.23 31.40 4.49
C ASN A 598 5.23 30.45 5.68
N ALA A 599 4.39 30.75 6.68
CA ALA A 599 4.29 29.98 7.91
C ALA A 599 3.88 28.52 7.64
N ILE A 600 4.86 27.69 7.32
CA ILE A 600 4.76 26.25 7.47
C ILE A 600 4.95 26.01 8.97
N ILE A 601 3.92 25.53 9.62
CA ILE A 601 4.04 25.10 11.00
C ILE A 601 4.76 23.76 10.95
N ASP A 602 6.07 23.78 11.22
CA ASP A 602 6.85 22.59 11.46
C ASP A 602 6.40 22.01 12.82
N ALA A 603 5.56 20.99 12.77
CA ALA A 603 5.18 20.22 13.95
C ALA A 603 6.19 19.10 14.16
N SER A 604 7.47 19.47 14.35
CA SER A 604 8.40 18.57 14.99
C SER A 604 7.91 18.35 16.42
N PHE A 605 7.50 17.14 16.75
CA PHE A 605 7.12 16.81 18.12
C PHE A 605 8.30 17.11 19.04
N PRO A 606 8.11 17.90 20.09
CA PRO A 606 9.20 18.15 21.01
C PRO A 606 9.63 16.81 21.59
N THR A 607 10.88 16.46 21.38
CA THR A 607 11.55 15.36 22.09
C THR A 607 11.65 15.75 23.57
N THR A 608 10.53 15.70 24.28
CA THR A 608 10.49 15.93 25.71
C THR A 608 11.06 14.70 26.39
N ASN A 609 12.27 14.87 26.94
CA ASN A 609 12.88 14.07 27.99
C ASN A 609 12.71 12.56 27.89
N ALA A 610 13.68 11.92 27.25
CA ALA A 610 14.30 10.64 27.59
C ALA A 610 13.47 9.64 28.43
N SER A 611 12.23 9.36 28.10
CA SER A 611 11.59 8.13 28.48
C SER A 611 11.36 7.32 27.21
N ALA A 612 12.24 6.39 27.04
CA ALA A 612 12.14 5.11 26.32
C ALA A 612 11.07 5.05 25.19
N ASN A 613 11.37 5.64 24.04
CA ASN A 613 10.53 5.50 22.86
C ASN A 613 10.96 4.25 22.08
N THR A 614 10.05 3.32 21.78
CA THR A 614 10.28 2.32 20.73
C THR A 614 9.98 2.92 19.39
N HIS A 615 10.92 2.65 18.53
CA HIS A 615 10.73 2.94 17.13
C HIS A 615 10.18 1.70 16.43
N PRO A 616 9.05 1.79 15.69
CA PRO A 616 8.46 0.64 15.04
C PRO A 616 9.35 0.04 13.97
N PHE A 617 9.24 -1.28 13.80
CA PHE A 617 9.77 -1.97 12.64
C PHE A 617 8.76 -1.93 11.51
N HIS A 618 9.26 -1.72 10.29
CA HIS A 618 8.50 -1.75 9.06
C HIS A 618 8.84 -2.99 8.26
N PHE A 619 7.81 -3.64 7.74
CA PHE A 619 7.91 -4.85 6.93
C PHE A 619 7.28 -4.56 5.58
N SER A 620 8.09 -4.63 4.51
CA SER A 620 7.63 -4.37 3.16
C SER A 620 7.90 -5.57 2.28
N ILE A 621 6.88 -6.11 1.64
CA ILE A 621 7.04 -7.18 0.66
C ILE A 621 7.64 -6.58 -0.62
N ILE A 622 8.75 -7.17 -1.08
CA ILE A 622 9.49 -6.63 -2.23
C ILE A 622 8.88 -7.11 -3.55
N ASN A 623 8.49 -8.39 -3.60
CA ASN A 623 8.09 -9.02 -4.85
C ASN A 623 6.67 -9.59 -4.80
N PRO A 624 5.97 -9.68 -5.96
CA PRO A 624 4.61 -10.21 -6.02
C PRO A 624 4.50 -11.64 -5.53
N GLY A 625 5.56 -12.45 -5.64
CA GLY A 625 5.62 -13.80 -5.10
C GLY A 625 5.68 -13.88 -3.57
N GLY A 626 5.83 -12.74 -2.86
CA GLY A 626 5.85 -12.68 -1.40
C GLY A 626 7.05 -13.38 -0.76
N SER A 627 8.14 -13.59 -1.51
CA SER A 627 9.31 -14.33 -1.04
C SER A 627 10.47 -13.48 -0.53
N LEU A 628 10.39 -12.16 -0.70
CA LEU A 628 11.40 -11.19 -0.25
C LEU A 628 10.76 -10.15 0.65
N LEU A 629 11.39 -9.89 1.79
CA LEU A 629 10.93 -8.94 2.79
C LEU A 629 12.04 -7.88 3.04
N ALA A 630 11.69 -6.61 2.93
CA ALA A 630 12.51 -5.52 3.43
C ALA A 630 12.10 -5.22 4.87
N ILE A 631 13.08 -5.12 5.76
CA ILE A 631 12.89 -4.81 7.17
C ILE A 631 13.72 -3.58 7.48
N SER A 632 13.08 -2.55 7.99
CA SER A 632 13.69 -1.32 8.51
C SER A 632 13.09 -1.00 9.87
N GLN A 633 13.71 -0.06 10.57
CA GLN A 633 13.19 0.45 11.83
C GLN A 633 13.34 1.96 11.81
N SER A 634 12.32 2.67 12.24
CA SER A 634 12.35 4.12 12.37
C SER A 634 13.51 4.56 13.26
N HIS A 635 14.14 5.69 12.92
CA HIS A 635 15.34 6.21 13.60
C HIS A 635 16.55 5.25 13.68
N SER A 636 16.52 4.15 12.95
CA SER A 636 17.66 3.26 12.79
C SER A 636 18.22 3.37 11.36
N PRO A 637 19.53 3.49 11.18
CA PRO A 637 20.11 3.54 9.84
C PRO A 637 20.17 2.16 9.17
N TYR A 638 19.76 1.11 9.87
CA TYR A 638 19.93 -0.25 9.39
C TYR A 638 18.73 -0.74 8.62
N ARG A 639 19.01 -1.48 7.56
CA ARG A 639 18.02 -2.12 6.70
C ARG A 639 18.45 -3.53 6.35
N LEU A 640 17.50 -4.47 6.42
CA LEU A 640 17.73 -5.88 6.08
C LEU A 640 16.76 -6.30 4.99
N VAL A 641 17.28 -6.77 3.85
CA VAL A 641 16.49 -7.54 2.88
C VAL A 641 16.63 -9.00 3.26
N PHE A 642 15.52 -9.57 3.66
CA PHE A 642 15.42 -10.92 4.19
C PHE A 642 14.62 -11.81 3.23
N PRO A 643 15.27 -12.80 2.60
CA PRO A 643 14.55 -13.79 1.79
C PRO A 643 13.79 -14.75 2.72
N LEU A 644 12.52 -14.97 2.40
CA LEU A 644 11.68 -15.96 3.06
C LEU A 644 11.95 -17.40 2.55
N CYS A 645 12.84 -17.54 1.57
CA CYS A 645 13.30 -18.81 1.04
C CYS A 645 14.84 -18.80 0.87
N SER A 646 15.44 -20.00 0.97
CA SER A 646 16.91 -20.18 1.08
C SER A 646 17.70 -19.91 -0.20
N THR A 647 17.05 -19.55 -1.29
CA THR A 647 17.68 -19.45 -2.63
C THR A 647 18.14 -18.06 -3.01
N LEU A 648 17.80 -17.08 -2.19
CA LEU A 648 18.21 -15.70 -2.36
C LEU A 648 19.10 -15.28 -1.18
N PRO A 649 20.09 -14.40 -1.41
CA PRO A 649 20.96 -13.94 -0.33
C PRO A 649 20.25 -12.88 0.53
N LEU A 650 20.64 -12.81 1.81
CA LEU A 650 20.35 -11.68 2.67
C LEU A 650 21.19 -10.47 2.22
N ARG A 651 20.62 -9.27 2.36
CA ARG A 651 21.33 -8.01 2.16
C ARG A 651 21.17 -7.12 3.38
N PHE A 652 22.26 -6.58 3.89
CA PHE A 652 22.26 -5.61 4.98
C PHE A 652 22.86 -4.29 4.50
N THR A 653 22.20 -3.19 4.82
CA THR A 653 22.64 -1.84 4.47
C THR A 653 22.67 -0.98 5.73
N ASP A 654 23.69 -0.15 5.85
CA ASP A 654 23.77 0.97 6.79
C ASP A 654 23.55 2.27 5.99
N LEU A 655 22.36 2.82 6.09
CA LEU A 655 21.94 4.01 5.36
C LEU A 655 22.63 5.28 5.85
N SER A 656 23.21 5.29 7.07
CA SER A 656 24.00 6.44 7.53
C SER A 656 25.29 6.63 6.72
N SER A 657 25.85 5.52 6.27
CA SER A 657 27.07 5.52 5.43
C SER A 657 26.77 5.52 3.94
N SER A 658 25.56 5.11 3.53
CA SER A 658 25.13 5.00 2.14
C SER A 658 23.61 5.24 2.02
N PRO A 659 23.15 6.50 2.12
CA PRO A 659 21.72 6.82 2.12
C PRO A 659 20.96 6.28 0.91
N ASN A 660 21.61 6.26 -0.25
CA ASN A 660 21.05 5.76 -1.51
C ASN A 660 21.61 4.37 -1.90
N GLU A 661 22.17 3.62 -0.95
CA GLU A 661 22.78 2.29 -1.17
C GLU A 661 23.90 2.26 -2.23
N GLN A 662 24.49 3.42 -2.59
CA GLN A 662 25.48 3.53 -3.68
C GLN A 662 26.91 3.76 -3.17
N THR A 663 27.08 4.59 -2.16
CA THR A 663 28.42 4.96 -1.67
C THR A 663 29.14 3.75 -1.09
N VAL A 664 28.41 2.90 -0.39
CA VAL A 664 28.92 1.67 0.24
C VAL A 664 28.00 0.52 -0.16
N ALA A 665 28.57 -0.46 -0.87
CA ALA A 665 27.81 -1.62 -1.29
C ALA A 665 27.21 -2.38 -0.09
N PRO A 666 25.96 -2.84 -0.18
CA PRO A 666 25.34 -3.68 0.83
C PRO A 666 26.17 -4.93 1.16
N LEU A 667 26.13 -5.36 2.41
CA LEU A 667 26.67 -6.67 2.77
C LEU A 667 25.71 -7.75 2.22
N ILE A 668 26.27 -8.77 1.60
CA ILE A 668 25.52 -9.90 1.02
C ILE A 668 26.00 -11.19 1.68
N ALA A 669 25.06 -12.00 2.14
CA ALA A 669 25.37 -13.32 2.72
C ALA A 669 24.29 -14.35 2.39
N TRP A 670 24.69 -15.61 2.27
CA TRP A 670 23.80 -16.74 1.94
C TRP A 670 23.30 -17.49 3.18
N SER A 671 23.73 -17.07 4.37
CA SER A 671 23.21 -17.59 5.63
C SER A 671 23.16 -16.50 6.67
N VAL A 672 22.28 -16.67 7.65
CA VAL A 672 22.09 -15.75 8.78
C VAL A 672 23.39 -15.59 9.58
N ASP A 673 24.06 -16.69 9.91
CA ASP A 673 25.29 -16.64 10.70
C ASP A 673 26.42 -15.89 9.98
N ALA A 674 26.53 -16.08 8.66
CA ALA A 674 27.49 -15.35 7.85
C ALA A 674 27.14 -13.85 7.79
N MET A 675 25.85 -13.50 7.69
CA MET A 675 25.41 -12.11 7.71
C MET A 675 25.70 -11.44 9.05
N VAL A 676 25.28 -12.02 10.16
CA VAL A 676 25.50 -11.46 11.50
C VAL A 676 27.01 -11.31 11.79
N LYS A 677 27.83 -12.28 11.36
CA LYS A 677 29.29 -12.19 11.50
C LYS A 677 29.87 -11.06 10.65
N ALA A 678 29.43 -10.90 9.41
CA ALA A 678 29.91 -9.83 8.52
C ALA A 678 29.48 -8.45 9.02
N VAL A 679 28.25 -8.30 9.49
CA VAL A 679 27.74 -7.05 10.07
C VAL A 679 28.55 -6.70 11.33
N ARG A 680 28.78 -7.66 12.22
CA ARG A 680 29.60 -7.43 13.42
C ARG A 680 31.02 -6.96 13.09
N ALA A 681 31.63 -7.58 12.11
CA ALA A 681 32.98 -7.24 11.70
C ALA A 681 33.10 -5.83 11.10
N ARG A 682 32.05 -5.33 10.43
CA ARG A 682 32.05 -4.05 9.70
C ARG A 682 31.42 -2.91 10.48
N HIS A 683 30.32 -3.18 11.20
CA HIS A 683 29.45 -2.18 11.82
C HIS A 683 29.32 -2.34 13.35
N GLY A 684 29.96 -3.35 13.94
CA GLY A 684 29.97 -3.58 15.38
C GLY A 684 28.85 -4.48 15.92
N ASP A 685 28.85 -4.64 17.25
CA ASP A 685 27.95 -5.57 17.94
C ASP A 685 26.48 -5.12 17.91
N ASP A 686 26.23 -3.81 18.02
CA ASP A 686 24.86 -3.27 18.02
C ASP A 686 24.16 -3.51 16.68
N ALA A 687 24.85 -3.23 15.58
CA ALA A 687 24.35 -3.50 14.24
C ALA A 687 24.08 -4.99 14.01
N ALA A 688 24.98 -5.85 14.51
CA ALA A 688 24.83 -7.29 14.42
C ALA A 688 23.64 -7.80 15.26
N ALA A 689 23.42 -7.24 16.45
CA ALA A 689 22.28 -7.56 17.29
C ALA A 689 20.97 -7.09 16.64
N TRP A 690 20.97 -5.90 16.03
CA TRP A 690 19.84 -5.40 15.27
C TRP A 690 19.50 -6.32 14.07
N ALA A 691 20.50 -6.74 13.30
CA ALA A 691 20.31 -7.61 12.15
C ALA A 691 19.72 -8.98 12.54
N ASP A 692 20.18 -9.58 13.65
CA ASP A 692 19.60 -10.84 14.17
C ASP A 692 18.16 -10.64 14.67
N LEU A 693 17.88 -9.53 15.35
CA LEU A 693 16.52 -9.19 15.77
C LEU A 693 15.60 -8.98 14.57
N ALA A 694 16.00 -8.16 13.59
CA ALA A 694 15.21 -7.89 12.40
C ALA A 694 14.85 -9.19 11.67
N ARG A 695 15.80 -10.11 11.53
CA ARG A 695 15.54 -11.43 10.97
C ARG A 695 14.48 -12.21 11.76
N ARG A 696 14.62 -12.28 13.10
CA ARG A 696 13.66 -13.01 13.95
C ARG A 696 12.26 -12.40 13.90
N LEU A 697 12.19 -11.08 13.85
CA LEU A 697 10.93 -10.36 13.66
C LEU A 697 10.33 -10.65 12.28
N GLY A 698 11.15 -10.71 11.23
CA GLY A 698 10.69 -11.07 9.89
C GLY A 698 10.11 -12.50 9.82
N GLU A 699 10.76 -13.47 10.49
CA GLU A 699 10.24 -14.84 10.59
C GLU A 699 8.91 -14.89 11.36
N TRP A 700 8.82 -14.18 12.49
CA TRP A 700 7.58 -14.07 13.26
C TRP A 700 6.49 -13.41 12.43
N TRP A 701 6.78 -12.25 11.81
CA TRP A 701 5.84 -11.49 10.99
C TRP A 701 5.26 -12.34 9.86
N PHE A 702 6.08 -13.10 9.17
CA PHE A 702 5.64 -14.03 8.12
C PHE A 702 4.55 -14.99 8.60
N TRP A 703 4.74 -15.63 9.75
CA TRP A 703 3.77 -16.56 10.30
C TRP A 703 2.54 -15.84 10.85
N GLU A 704 2.74 -14.68 11.43
CA GLU A 704 1.67 -13.86 11.98
C GLU A 704 0.73 -13.35 10.89
N GLN A 705 1.26 -12.88 9.76
CA GLN A 705 0.41 -12.47 8.64
C GLN A 705 -0.42 -13.64 8.10
N ARG A 706 0.17 -14.79 7.88
CA ARG A 706 -0.58 -15.99 7.47
C ARG A 706 -1.68 -16.34 8.46
N ARG A 707 -1.42 -16.22 9.74
CA ARG A 707 -2.42 -16.45 10.80
C ARG A 707 -3.57 -15.43 10.71
N ARG A 708 -3.24 -14.14 10.57
CA ARG A 708 -4.23 -13.04 10.46
C ARG A 708 -5.14 -13.26 9.26
N TRP A 709 -4.59 -13.64 8.15
CA TRP A 709 -5.32 -13.94 6.92
C TRP A 709 -6.03 -15.30 6.92
N GLY A 710 -5.82 -16.14 7.94
CA GLY A 710 -6.33 -17.50 7.97
C GLY A 710 -5.77 -18.37 6.84
N TYR A 711 -4.60 -18.02 6.32
CA TYR A 711 -3.97 -18.72 5.21
C TYR A 711 -3.18 -19.92 5.73
N HIS A 712 -3.60 -21.11 5.32
CA HIS A 712 -2.94 -22.36 5.66
C HIS A 712 -2.23 -22.89 4.42
N LEU A 713 -0.96 -23.28 4.59
CA LEU A 713 -0.30 -24.07 3.57
C LEU A 713 -1.09 -25.37 3.37
N PRO A 714 -1.33 -25.80 2.12
CA PRO A 714 -1.92 -27.11 1.88
C PRO A 714 -1.06 -28.15 2.59
N ALA A 715 -1.69 -29.03 3.39
CA ALA A 715 -0.99 -30.15 4.01
C ALA A 715 -0.27 -30.92 2.92
N ARG A 716 1.01 -31.26 3.12
CA ARG A 716 1.75 -32.12 2.17
C ARG A 716 0.92 -33.39 1.95
N SER A 717 0.32 -33.51 0.78
CA SER A 717 -0.28 -34.75 0.36
C SER A 717 0.87 -35.73 0.07
N THR A 718 1.16 -36.60 1.01
CA THR A 718 2.03 -37.78 0.78
C THR A 718 1.33 -38.82 -0.07
N ASP A 719 0.06 -38.64 -0.35
CA ASP A 719 -0.72 -39.44 -1.27
C ASP A 719 -0.69 -38.83 -2.67
N ARG A 720 -0.09 -39.55 -3.60
CA ARG A 720 -0.19 -39.35 -5.06
C ARG A 720 -1.59 -39.77 -5.56
N GLY A 721 -2.63 -39.23 -4.96
CA GLY A 721 -4.01 -39.35 -5.41
C GLY A 721 -4.46 -37.97 -5.81
N VAL A 722 -4.64 -37.77 -7.11
CA VAL A 722 -5.46 -36.74 -7.77
C VAL A 722 -5.87 -35.59 -6.84
N VAL A 723 -5.15 -34.48 -6.92
CA VAL A 723 -5.64 -33.20 -6.41
C VAL A 723 -6.73 -32.76 -7.40
N ASP A 724 -7.91 -33.30 -7.20
CA ASP A 724 -9.11 -32.79 -7.81
C ASP A 724 -9.25 -31.32 -7.45
N GLY A 725 -9.53 -30.54 -8.47
CA GLY A 725 -9.64 -29.13 -8.54
C GLY A 725 -10.10 -28.49 -7.22
N TYR A 726 -9.41 -27.45 -6.83
CA TYR A 726 -10.00 -26.43 -5.98
C TYR A 726 -11.40 -26.14 -6.54
N ALA A 727 -12.40 -26.56 -5.81
CA ALA A 727 -13.76 -26.21 -6.14
C ALA A 727 -13.80 -24.67 -6.16
N VAL A 728 -13.89 -24.12 -7.37
CA VAL A 728 -14.33 -22.76 -7.65
C VAL A 728 -15.77 -22.72 -7.18
N GLY A 729 -15.95 -22.41 -5.92
CA GLY A 729 -17.20 -22.49 -5.20
C GLY A 729 -16.97 -22.44 -3.71
N GLN A 730 -15.99 -21.65 -3.24
CA GLN A 730 -16.03 -21.22 -1.87
C GLN A 730 -17.28 -20.34 -1.74
N ILE A 731 -18.31 -20.91 -1.12
CA ILE A 731 -19.44 -20.15 -0.58
C ILE A 731 -18.82 -18.97 0.14
N ARG A 732 -19.08 -17.75 -0.37
CA ARG A 732 -18.62 -16.49 0.24
C ARG A 732 -18.97 -16.55 1.71
N LYS A 733 -17.98 -16.76 2.57
CA LYS A 733 -18.20 -16.80 4.01
C LYS A 733 -18.50 -15.39 4.45
N LYS A 734 -19.59 -15.21 5.19
CA LYS A 734 -20.01 -13.90 5.70
C LYS A 734 -18.90 -13.33 6.59
N HIS A 735 -18.45 -12.14 6.29
CA HIS A 735 -17.47 -11.43 7.12
C HIS A 735 -18.12 -11.01 8.45
N TRP A 736 -17.32 -10.86 9.52
CA TRP A 736 -17.83 -10.44 10.82
C TRP A 736 -18.51 -9.06 10.81
N TRP A 737 -18.21 -8.23 9.81
CA TRP A 737 -18.84 -6.91 9.59
C TRP A 737 -20.06 -6.93 8.66
N GLU A 738 -20.47 -8.07 8.15
CA GLU A 738 -21.63 -8.23 7.25
C GLU A 738 -22.92 -8.61 7.97
N THR A 739 -22.94 -8.60 9.31
CA THR A 739 -24.09 -9.00 10.15
C THR A 739 -25.27 -8.04 10.03
#